data_a33abcdb8c1da050382c9109b8a0503f
#
_entry.id   a33abcdb8c1da050382c9109b8a0503f
#
_cell.length_a   1.000
_cell.length_b   1.000
_cell.length_c   1.000
_cell.angle_alpha   90.00
_cell.angle_beta   90.00
_cell.angle_gamma   90.00
#
_symmetry.space_group_name_H-M   'P 1'
#
loop_
_entity.id
_entity.type
_entity.pdbx_description
1 polymer ?
#
loop_
_entity_poly.entity_id
_entity_poly.type
_entity_poly.pdbx_seq_one_letter_code
_entity_poly.pdbx_strand_id
1 'polypeptide(L)'
;MKNQFTRITGFVAAILVLINFQVCAQRHAPDIIKPVQPVLPQNQQPVEGPRPRLEGALIMPLSAEIKPRAVLTAMQRVADWQLAHPNTNSSTDWIHGVQDAGMMALAGISGDPQYRDAMLAMGQTNDWRPGSRFYDADFHCIGQTYAELYLLYRDRRMIGPMQERFDAILAKPTEVQSLEFTRPETKARENWSWCDALFMGPPVWVRLYAATGDPRYLDFAVTNWWRTTDYLYDKDEHLYFRDSTFFKKREANGQKVFWSRGNGWVMAGLVRVLQYLPTNHPDRPRFEQLFKDMAGKVLSCQQPDGLWRASLLDPESYPAKETSGTGLFTYALAWGVNQGLLDRAKFEPAVRKAWTALIGCVDEKGKLTHVQPVGSTPKKFNDDSTAPFGVGAFLLAGSEVYRMAILKNTKTVAIKVTNPANFWRENETVELEAEEVGTPLSGTPAFTYYGGPMVVLDGLSSRVLDSQMIEDNIYNGSGQVVGKKARHFLFQADFAPGEIKLFYVVRNSSLPAEPPPIVKTFARYVPERYDDFAWESDRIAFRAYGLALIPAEGTISSAADVWIKKDRGLIVDTMYATKHYHEDNGSFMDDYRVGKSRGCGGLGIWDGKKLYTSSNWKTQKVITTGPIRSEFELTYEAWDAGNGRKVSEVKRYSIDAGSWLTRAENTFSSEDKSPLTIGIGLAERACPTNRDEFIAHDQTEGWMSYWQPEDKPKGVTAVAIVLPKGSVQEFTNDDPNMPDSKKHAAVPQPTHEGYPPIRNLLAISPAEVGKPFEYYFGACWDRSGDFTNHVQWENYVKRFAERRDQPLQVTVGN
;
A
#
# COMPACT_ATOMS: atom_id res chain seq x y z
N MET A 1 66.01 39.10 19.04
CA MET A 1 65.30 39.31 17.75
C MET A 1 65.15 38.01 16.92
N LYS A 2 65.09 36.86 17.50
CA LYS A 2 64.91 35.56 16.77
C LYS A 2 63.64 34.79 17.14
N ASN A 3 62.78 35.33 17.99
CA ASN A 3 61.58 34.60 18.48
C ASN A 3 60.26 35.25 18.12
N GLN A 4 60.23 36.27 17.25
CA GLN A 4 58.95 36.85 16.76
C GLN A 4 58.58 36.49 15.33
N PHE A 5 59.50 35.95 14.55
CA PHE A 5 59.22 35.55 13.15
C PHE A 5 58.57 34.15 13.00
N THR A 6 58.67 33.27 14.03
CA THR A 6 58.11 31.90 13.96
C THR A 6 56.62 31.82 14.32
N ARG A 7 56.05 32.89 14.90
CA ARG A 7 54.60 32.95 15.23
C ARG A 7 53.69 33.54 14.12
N ILE A 8 54.29 34.32 13.21
CA ILE A 8 53.53 34.95 12.10
C ILE A 8 53.35 33.96 10.92
N THR A 9 54.32 33.11 10.67
CA THR A 9 54.26 32.10 9.63
C THR A 9 53.29 30.95 9.97
N GLY A 10 53.08 30.64 11.26
CA GLY A 10 52.08 29.64 11.69
C GLY A 10 50.60 30.09 11.53
N PHE A 11 50.38 31.40 11.68
CA PHE A 11 49.01 31.95 11.57
C PHE A 11 48.55 32.14 10.11
N VAL A 12 49.50 32.46 9.21
CA VAL A 12 49.19 32.58 7.76
C VAL A 12 48.97 31.20 7.12
N ALA A 13 49.69 30.15 7.58
CA ALA A 13 49.50 28.76 7.13
C ALA A 13 48.17 28.18 7.61
N ALA A 14 47.71 28.54 8.85
CA ALA A 14 46.43 28.09 9.36
C ALA A 14 45.23 28.77 8.66
N ILE A 15 45.35 30.02 8.27
CA ILE A 15 44.29 30.77 7.54
C ILE A 15 44.21 30.26 6.08
N LEU A 16 45.34 29.95 5.43
CA LEU A 16 45.35 29.37 4.07
C LEU A 16 44.81 27.93 4.02
N VAL A 17 44.99 27.13 5.06
CA VAL A 17 44.42 25.80 5.17
C VAL A 17 42.92 25.87 5.42
N LEU A 18 42.43 26.81 6.23
CA LEU A 18 41.01 27.01 6.47
C LEU A 18 40.27 27.56 5.22
N ILE A 19 40.89 28.42 4.44
CA ILE A 19 40.30 28.94 3.20
C ILE A 19 40.29 27.87 2.10
N ASN A 20 41.33 27.01 2.01
CA ASN A 20 41.31 25.87 1.08
C ASN A 20 40.33 24.78 1.47
N PHE A 21 40.03 24.54 2.77
CA PHE A 21 38.99 23.62 3.19
C PHE A 21 37.58 24.15 2.90
N GLN A 22 37.34 25.44 2.99
CA GLN A 22 36.06 26.02 2.61
C GLN A 22 35.82 26.06 1.10
N VAL A 23 36.84 26.19 0.27
CA VAL A 23 36.72 26.18 -1.19
C VAL A 23 36.60 24.74 -1.73
N CYS A 24 37.17 23.72 -1.05
CA CYS A 24 36.96 22.32 -1.39
C CYS A 24 35.59 21.80 -0.92
N ALA A 25 35.04 22.30 0.19
CA ALA A 25 33.70 21.94 0.66
C ALA A 25 32.56 22.51 -0.22
N GLN A 26 32.84 23.59 -0.98
CA GLN A 26 31.85 24.16 -1.90
C GLN A 26 31.84 23.50 -3.31
N ARG A 27 32.77 22.59 -3.62
CA ARG A 27 32.80 21.92 -4.94
C ARG A 27 32.24 20.52 -5.01
N HIS A 28 31.75 19.95 -3.89
CA HIS A 28 31.19 18.60 -3.83
C HIS A 28 30.01 18.48 -2.85
N ALA A 29 29.17 19.53 -2.74
CA ALA A 29 27.81 19.33 -2.29
C ALA A 29 27.00 18.87 -3.52
N PRO A 30 26.41 17.68 -3.54
CA PRO A 30 25.41 17.38 -4.56
C PRO A 30 24.33 18.44 -4.42
N ASP A 31 23.91 19.01 -5.55
CA ASP A 31 22.75 19.89 -5.61
C ASP A 31 21.63 19.24 -4.80
N ILE A 32 21.22 19.88 -3.72
CA ILE A 32 20.02 19.48 -2.98
C ILE A 32 18.89 19.70 -3.97
N ILE A 33 18.47 18.64 -4.63
CA ILE A 33 17.26 18.62 -5.45
C ILE A 33 16.14 19.07 -4.50
N LYS A 34 15.61 20.26 -4.75
CA LYS A 34 14.39 20.71 -4.05
C LYS A 34 13.37 19.61 -4.21
N PRO A 35 12.72 19.13 -3.13
CA PRO A 35 11.71 18.08 -3.25
C PRO A 35 10.66 18.57 -4.25
N VAL A 36 10.53 17.84 -5.36
CA VAL A 36 9.41 18.01 -6.27
C VAL A 36 8.18 17.65 -5.46
N GLN A 37 7.25 18.58 -5.30
CA GLN A 37 5.97 18.27 -4.68
C GLN A 37 5.34 17.10 -5.45
N PRO A 38 4.78 16.09 -4.76
CA PRO A 38 4.10 15.01 -5.45
C PRO A 38 3.01 15.64 -6.33
N VAL A 39 3.05 15.36 -7.63
CA VAL A 39 1.97 15.71 -8.54
C VAL A 39 0.80 14.83 -8.14
N LEU A 40 -0.15 15.41 -7.38
CA LEU A 40 -1.45 14.79 -7.17
C LEU A 40 -2.10 14.57 -8.54
N PRO A 41 -2.85 13.48 -8.76
CA PRO A 41 -3.53 13.25 -10.03
C PRO A 41 -4.31 14.49 -10.44
N GLN A 42 -4.02 15.06 -11.60
CA GLN A 42 -4.59 16.33 -12.08
C GLN A 42 -6.11 16.31 -12.30
N ASN A 43 -6.78 15.17 -12.15
CA ASN A 43 -8.24 15.06 -12.19
C ASN A 43 -8.92 15.35 -10.85
N GLN A 44 -8.18 15.65 -9.80
CA GLN A 44 -8.73 16.37 -8.67
C GLN A 44 -8.39 17.84 -8.88
N GLN A 45 -9.35 18.60 -9.43
CA GLN A 45 -9.30 20.07 -9.34
C GLN A 45 -8.94 20.42 -7.90
N PRO A 46 -8.06 21.43 -7.65
CA PRO A 46 -7.76 21.87 -6.29
C PRO A 46 -9.12 22.04 -5.63
N VAL A 47 -9.40 21.20 -4.63
CA VAL A 47 -10.56 21.39 -3.78
C VAL A 47 -10.38 22.80 -3.25
N GLU A 48 -11.31 23.70 -3.61
CA GLU A 48 -11.38 25.03 -3.01
C GLU A 48 -11.03 24.87 -1.55
N GLY A 49 -10.16 25.75 -1.04
CA GLY A 49 -9.65 25.68 0.34
C GLY A 49 -10.80 25.44 1.32
N PRO A 50 -10.56 25.05 2.57
CA PRO A 50 -11.55 24.49 3.48
C PRO A 50 -12.87 25.25 3.33
N ARG A 51 -13.90 24.56 2.83
CA ARG A 51 -15.23 25.20 2.57
C ARG A 51 -15.60 25.91 3.85
N PRO A 52 -15.83 27.23 3.83
CA PRO A 52 -16.24 27.93 5.03
C PRO A 52 -17.45 27.22 5.57
N ARG A 53 -17.34 26.61 6.76
CA ARG A 53 -18.50 26.10 7.47
C ARG A 53 -19.43 27.30 7.57
N LEU A 54 -20.69 27.13 7.16
CA LEU A 54 -21.73 28.13 7.34
C LEU A 54 -21.72 28.56 8.81
N GLU A 55 -21.17 29.74 9.10
CA GLU A 55 -21.26 30.36 10.42
C GLU A 55 -22.75 30.51 10.70
N GLY A 56 -23.26 29.75 11.71
CA GLY A 56 -24.66 29.76 12.08
C GLY A 56 -25.40 28.43 11.88
N ALA A 57 -24.79 27.36 11.38
CA ALA A 57 -25.41 26.04 11.45
C ALA A 57 -25.61 25.65 12.92
N LEU A 58 -26.86 25.41 13.32
CA LEU A 58 -27.22 24.88 14.64
C LEU A 58 -26.34 23.66 14.94
N ILE A 59 -25.46 23.76 15.94
CA ILE A 59 -24.59 22.66 16.36
C ILE A 59 -25.52 21.61 17.00
N MET A 60 -25.90 20.59 16.21
CA MET A 60 -26.70 19.50 16.73
C MET A 60 -25.92 18.75 17.82
N PRO A 61 -26.53 18.41 18.95
CA PRO A 61 -25.89 17.57 19.97
C PRO A 61 -25.37 16.26 19.36
N LEU A 62 -24.23 15.77 19.85
CA LEU A 62 -23.72 14.47 19.44
C LEU A 62 -24.66 13.36 19.92
N SER A 63 -24.94 12.41 19.04
CA SER A 63 -25.72 11.22 19.37
C SER A 63 -24.81 10.07 19.80
N ALA A 64 -25.14 9.45 20.92
CA ALA A 64 -24.49 8.22 21.39
C ALA A 64 -25.04 6.94 20.72
N GLU A 65 -25.99 7.06 19.80
CA GLU A 65 -26.51 5.91 19.06
C GLU A 65 -25.42 5.24 18.23
N ILE A 66 -25.36 3.91 18.32
CA ILE A 66 -24.45 3.11 17.51
C ILE A 66 -25.08 2.87 16.13
N LYS A 67 -25.09 3.95 15.35
CA LYS A 67 -25.46 3.98 13.93
C LYS A 67 -24.26 4.55 13.14
N PRO A 68 -23.96 4.06 11.93
CA PRO A 68 -22.75 4.46 11.19
C PRO A 68 -22.60 5.99 11.10
N ARG A 69 -23.65 6.71 10.70
CA ARG A 69 -23.60 8.17 10.56
C ARG A 69 -23.37 8.90 11.90
N ALA A 70 -24.00 8.46 12.98
CA ALA A 70 -23.87 9.10 14.29
C ALA A 70 -22.44 8.94 14.84
N VAL A 71 -21.89 7.73 14.74
CA VAL A 71 -20.51 7.44 15.18
C VAL A 71 -19.52 8.25 14.34
N LEU A 72 -19.66 8.25 13.03
CA LEU A 72 -18.76 9.01 12.13
C LEU A 72 -18.82 10.52 12.43
N THR A 73 -20.01 11.09 12.62
CA THR A 73 -20.18 12.51 12.97
C THR A 73 -19.46 12.87 14.28
N ALA A 74 -19.53 11.99 15.29
CA ALA A 74 -18.82 12.21 16.56
C ALA A 74 -17.30 12.17 16.38
N MET A 75 -16.79 11.18 15.63
CA MET A 75 -15.37 11.08 15.31
C MET A 75 -14.86 12.30 14.55
N GLN A 76 -15.57 12.72 13.51
CA GLN A 76 -15.21 13.90 12.69
C GLN A 76 -15.17 15.18 13.55
N ARG A 77 -16.17 15.40 14.42
CA ARG A 77 -16.20 16.59 15.28
C ARG A 77 -15.00 16.66 16.23
N VAL A 78 -14.62 15.53 16.85
CA VAL A 78 -13.47 15.46 17.73
C VAL A 78 -12.15 15.64 16.95
N ALA A 79 -12.03 15.03 15.78
CA ALA A 79 -10.88 15.17 14.91
C ALA A 79 -10.71 16.60 14.39
N ASP A 80 -11.81 17.23 13.93
CA ASP A 80 -11.78 18.62 13.44
C ASP A 80 -11.36 19.60 14.55
N TRP A 81 -11.87 19.39 15.78
CA TRP A 81 -11.42 20.21 16.92
C TRP A 81 -9.93 20.05 17.16
N GLN A 82 -9.40 18.82 17.13
CA GLN A 82 -7.99 18.56 17.36
C GLN A 82 -7.08 19.12 16.26
N LEU A 83 -7.49 19.02 14.99
CA LEU A 83 -6.75 19.62 13.87
C LEU A 83 -6.71 21.16 13.95
N ALA A 84 -7.80 21.77 14.44
CA ALA A 84 -7.85 23.23 14.66
C ALA A 84 -7.08 23.70 15.91
N HIS A 85 -6.73 22.78 16.82
CA HIS A 85 -6.02 23.08 18.08
C HIS A 85 -4.78 22.17 18.21
N PRO A 86 -3.75 22.40 17.37
CA PRO A 86 -2.55 21.58 17.38
C PRO A 86 -1.80 21.70 18.71
N ASN A 87 -1.20 20.59 19.13
CA ASN A 87 -0.34 20.56 20.31
C ASN A 87 1.09 21.00 19.93
N THR A 88 1.85 21.49 20.90
CA THR A 88 3.22 22.02 20.71
C THR A 88 4.33 20.97 20.83
N ASN A 89 4.00 19.70 21.14
CA ASN A 89 4.98 18.61 21.13
C ASN A 89 5.48 18.33 19.72
N SER A 90 6.63 17.67 19.61
CA SER A 90 7.14 17.21 18.31
C SER A 90 6.11 16.33 17.61
N SER A 91 5.90 16.53 16.31
CA SER A 91 5.00 15.69 15.49
C SER A 91 5.42 14.22 15.44
N THR A 92 6.69 13.89 15.75
CA THR A 92 7.19 12.51 15.82
C THR A 92 7.20 11.93 17.24
N ASP A 93 6.66 12.67 18.24
CA ASP A 93 6.48 12.15 19.60
C ASP A 93 5.31 11.15 19.65
N TRP A 94 5.34 10.20 20.60
CA TRP A 94 4.29 9.22 20.79
C TRP A 94 2.89 9.84 21.02
N ILE A 95 2.85 11.05 21.59
CA ILE A 95 1.61 11.80 21.85
C ILE A 95 0.84 12.02 20.54
N HIS A 96 1.58 12.43 19.50
CA HIS A 96 1.04 12.57 18.15
C HIS A 96 0.93 11.23 17.44
N GLY A 97 1.88 10.30 17.61
CA GLY A 97 1.81 8.97 17.00
C GLY A 97 0.53 8.21 17.34
N VAL A 98 0.00 8.36 18.54
CA VAL A 98 -1.30 7.78 18.95
C VAL A 98 -2.47 8.54 18.30
N GLN A 99 -2.42 9.88 18.27
CA GLN A 99 -3.42 10.70 17.58
C GLN A 99 -3.52 10.30 16.11
N ASP A 100 -2.39 10.19 15.45
CA ASP A 100 -2.30 9.93 14.02
C ASP A 100 -2.77 8.51 13.67
N ALA A 101 -2.54 7.52 14.53
CA ALA A 101 -3.14 6.20 14.41
C ALA A 101 -4.69 6.26 14.46
N GLY A 102 -5.25 7.12 15.32
CA GLY A 102 -6.69 7.40 15.36
C GLY A 102 -7.19 8.16 14.13
N MET A 103 -6.42 9.15 13.63
CA MET A 103 -6.76 9.88 12.40
C MET A 103 -6.77 8.95 11.18
N MET A 104 -5.82 8.00 11.08
CA MET A 104 -5.81 6.98 10.03
C MET A 104 -7.04 6.06 10.11
N ALA A 105 -7.47 5.68 11.32
CA ALA A 105 -8.69 4.89 11.49
C ALA A 105 -9.94 5.66 11.03
N LEU A 106 -10.02 6.99 11.30
CA LEU A 106 -11.09 7.85 10.79
C LEU A 106 -10.99 8.03 9.28
N ALA A 107 -9.80 8.29 8.74
CA ALA A 107 -9.57 8.45 7.31
C ALA A 107 -9.99 7.22 6.49
N GLY A 108 -9.89 6.03 7.07
CA GLY A 108 -10.30 4.77 6.43
C GLY A 108 -11.82 4.57 6.32
N ILE A 109 -12.64 5.39 6.99
CA ILE A 109 -14.11 5.26 7.00
C ILE A 109 -14.84 6.58 6.67
N SER A 110 -14.11 7.67 6.49
CA SER A 110 -14.65 9.00 6.17
C SER A 110 -14.56 9.29 4.69
N GLY A 111 -15.63 9.77 4.08
CA GLY A 111 -15.60 10.30 2.71
C GLY A 111 -14.89 11.66 2.57
N ASP A 112 -14.46 12.26 3.69
CA ASP A 112 -13.72 13.51 3.69
C ASP A 112 -12.21 13.24 3.61
N PRO A 113 -11.51 13.67 2.54
CA PRO A 113 -10.10 13.41 2.36
C PRO A 113 -9.20 14.16 3.35
N GLN A 114 -9.69 15.21 4.05
CA GLN A 114 -8.87 16.07 4.90
C GLN A 114 -8.05 15.30 5.95
N TYR A 115 -8.59 14.21 6.50
CA TYR A 115 -7.91 13.43 7.54
C TYR A 115 -6.72 12.66 6.98
N ARG A 116 -6.88 12.07 5.79
CA ARG A 116 -5.81 11.39 5.07
C ARG A 116 -4.75 12.37 4.59
N ASP A 117 -5.17 13.52 4.05
CA ASP A 117 -4.29 14.56 3.55
C ASP A 117 -3.45 15.18 4.68
N ALA A 118 -4.05 15.36 5.87
CA ALA A 118 -3.31 15.80 7.07
C ALA A 118 -2.20 14.79 7.46
N MET A 119 -2.46 13.48 7.38
CA MET A 119 -1.46 12.45 7.68
C MET A 119 -0.36 12.37 6.62
N LEU A 120 -0.69 12.57 5.34
CA LEU A 120 0.30 12.70 4.26
C LEU A 120 1.20 13.92 4.46
N ALA A 121 0.61 15.08 4.75
CA ALA A 121 1.35 16.31 5.00
C ALA A 121 2.29 16.18 6.22
N MET A 122 1.83 15.54 7.29
CA MET A 122 2.64 15.25 8.47
C MET A 122 3.84 14.35 8.12
N GLY A 123 3.61 13.26 7.37
CA GLY A 123 4.68 12.36 6.93
C GLY A 123 5.72 13.06 6.05
N GLN A 124 5.28 13.89 5.11
CA GLN A 124 6.15 14.70 4.25
C GLN A 124 6.97 15.73 5.06
N THR A 125 6.33 16.41 6.01
CA THR A 125 7.02 17.40 6.86
C THR A 125 8.13 16.76 7.72
N ASN A 126 7.96 15.50 8.11
CA ASN A 126 8.93 14.75 8.89
C ASN A 126 9.93 13.94 8.04
N ASP A 127 9.92 14.10 6.70
CA ASP A 127 10.71 13.27 5.77
C ASP A 127 10.53 11.76 6.05
N TRP A 128 9.36 11.36 6.52
CA TRP A 128 9.01 9.98 6.90
C TRP A 128 9.93 9.37 7.97
N ARG A 129 10.60 10.21 8.76
CA ARG A 129 11.54 9.76 9.79
C ARG A 129 10.82 9.48 11.10
N PRO A 130 11.11 8.34 11.76
CA PRO A 130 10.71 8.14 13.15
C PRO A 130 11.35 9.16 14.09
N GLY A 131 10.84 9.27 15.33
CA GLY A 131 11.38 10.19 16.32
C GLY A 131 12.88 9.94 16.65
N SER A 132 13.52 10.87 17.35
CA SER A 132 14.99 10.95 17.44
C SER A 132 15.67 9.85 18.24
N ARG A 133 15.01 9.23 19.23
CA ARG A 133 15.61 8.18 20.07
C ARG A 133 15.59 6.84 19.35
N PHE A 134 16.77 6.25 19.20
CA PHE A 134 17.00 5.14 18.28
C PHE A 134 16.26 3.85 18.67
N TYR A 135 16.34 3.41 19.96
CA TYR A 135 15.76 2.17 20.45
C TYR A 135 14.41 2.36 21.19
N ASP A 136 14.07 3.60 21.55
CA ASP A 136 12.91 3.91 22.39
C ASP A 136 11.61 3.73 21.60
N ALA A 137 10.74 2.85 22.09
CA ALA A 137 9.46 2.52 21.42
C ALA A 137 8.55 3.75 21.25
N ASP A 138 8.57 4.73 22.17
CA ASP A 138 7.79 5.95 22.06
C ASP A 138 8.08 6.69 20.74
N PHE A 139 9.35 6.69 20.30
CA PHE A 139 9.81 7.34 19.10
C PHE A 139 9.65 6.49 17.83
N HIS A 140 9.21 5.23 17.97
CA HIS A 140 8.79 4.41 16.84
C HIS A 140 7.31 4.60 16.50
N CYS A 141 6.48 5.05 17.45
CA CYS A 141 5.02 5.04 17.41
C CYS A 141 4.43 5.63 16.11
N ILE A 142 4.96 6.76 15.64
CA ILE A 142 4.55 7.43 14.39
C ILE A 142 4.67 6.53 13.15
N GLY A 143 5.59 5.56 13.18
CA GLY A 143 5.78 4.58 12.12
C GLY A 143 4.55 3.73 11.82
N GLN A 144 3.58 3.62 12.74
CA GLN A 144 2.30 2.96 12.48
C GLN A 144 1.56 3.68 11.33
N THR A 145 1.50 5.02 11.41
CA THR A 145 0.87 5.87 10.38
C THR A 145 1.63 5.80 9.07
N TYR A 146 2.97 5.86 9.08
CA TYR A 146 3.78 5.76 7.86
C TYR A 146 3.59 4.41 7.14
N ALA A 147 3.58 3.32 7.89
CA ALA A 147 3.35 1.99 7.32
C ALA A 147 1.92 1.85 6.76
N GLU A 148 0.90 2.39 7.44
CA GLU A 148 -0.48 2.36 6.95
C GLU A 148 -0.66 3.21 5.67
N LEU A 149 -0.01 4.37 5.57
CA LEU A 149 0.03 5.17 4.34
C LEU A 149 0.77 4.43 3.22
N TYR A 150 1.90 3.79 3.52
CA TYR A 150 2.59 2.94 2.55
C TYR A 150 1.67 1.83 2.00
N LEU A 151 0.92 1.15 2.86
CA LEU A 151 0.00 0.10 2.43
C LEU A 151 -1.13 0.62 1.52
N LEU A 152 -1.42 1.92 1.54
CA LEU A 152 -2.36 2.57 0.63
C LEU A 152 -1.69 3.00 -0.69
N TYR A 153 -0.54 3.66 -0.62
CA TYR A 153 0.11 4.34 -1.75
C TYR A 153 1.25 3.54 -2.38
N ARG A 154 1.81 2.57 -1.64
CA ARG A 154 2.97 1.74 -2.06
C ARG A 154 4.21 2.57 -2.46
N ASP A 155 4.36 3.74 -1.90
CA ASP A 155 5.52 4.60 -2.08
C ASP A 155 6.59 4.30 -1.03
N ARG A 156 7.71 3.73 -1.45
CA ARG A 156 8.81 3.30 -0.57
C ARG A 156 9.40 4.43 0.25
N ARG A 157 9.28 5.68 -0.19
CA ARG A 157 9.73 6.85 0.58
C ARG A 157 9.06 6.92 1.95
N MET A 158 7.82 6.45 2.06
CA MET A 158 7.02 6.49 3.30
C MET A 158 7.55 5.57 4.40
N ILE A 159 8.28 4.51 4.05
CA ILE A 159 8.82 3.55 5.03
C ILE A 159 10.36 3.44 5.02
N GLY A 160 11.04 3.96 3.98
CA GLY A 160 12.47 3.82 3.82
C GLY A 160 13.29 4.22 5.04
N PRO A 161 13.14 5.46 5.58
CA PRO A 161 13.88 5.90 6.77
C PRO A 161 13.57 5.07 8.03
N MET A 162 12.36 4.54 8.15
CA MET A 162 11.98 3.63 9.24
C MET A 162 12.63 2.26 9.05
N GLN A 163 12.63 1.73 7.83
CA GLN A 163 13.26 0.47 7.48
C GLN A 163 14.76 0.50 7.75
N GLU A 164 15.48 1.57 7.30
CA GLU A 164 16.89 1.78 7.60
C GLU A 164 17.18 1.72 9.10
N ARG A 165 16.37 2.39 9.92
CA ARG A 165 16.51 2.36 11.37
C ARG A 165 16.31 0.96 11.94
N PHE A 166 15.27 0.26 11.53
CA PHE A 166 14.92 -1.03 12.09
C PHE A 166 15.90 -2.13 11.65
N ASP A 167 16.40 -2.07 10.42
CA ASP A 167 17.53 -2.92 9.98
C ASP A 167 18.78 -2.67 10.82
N ALA A 168 19.08 -1.41 11.15
CA ALA A 168 20.21 -1.08 12.01
C ALA A 168 20.00 -1.57 13.46
N ILE A 169 18.77 -1.56 13.99
CA ILE A 169 18.42 -2.15 15.30
C ILE A 169 18.62 -3.67 15.26
N LEU A 170 18.18 -4.33 14.20
CA LEU A 170 18.37 -5.78 14.03
C LEU A 170 19.86 -6.15 13.92
N ALA A 171 20.64 -5.35 13.20
CA ALA A 171 22.08 -5.57 13.06
C ALA A 171 22.86 -5.29 14.35
N LYS A 172 22.40 -4.31 15.15
CA LYS A 172 23.03 -3.93 16.42
C LYS A 172 21.95 -3.68 17.47
N PRO A 173 21.42 -4.75 18.12
CA PRO A 173 20.47 -4.60 19.21
C PRO A 173 21.06 -3.81 20.39
N THR A 174 20.20 -3.28 21.26
CA THR A 174 20.65 -2.58 22.46
C THR A 174 21.49 -3.47 23.36
N GLU A 175 22.52 -2.91 23.99
CA GLU A 175 23.34 -3.59 25.02
C GLU A 175 22.58 -3.77 26.33
N VAL A 176 21.47 -3.04 26.56
CA VAL A 176 20.63 -3.14 27.75
C VAL A 176 19.88 -4.47 27.72
N GLN A 177 20.21 -5.36 28.65
CA GLN A 177 19.55 -6.67 28.77
C GLN A 177 18.47 -6.72 29.83
N SER A 178 18.58 -5.88 30.88
CA SER A 178 17.62 -5.85 32.00
C SER A 178 16.32 -5.16 31.59
N LEU A 179 15.18 -5.67 32.05
CA LEU A 179 13.88 -5.01 31.99
C LEU A 179 13.58 -4.23 33.29
N GLU A 180 14.51 -4.14 34.21
CA GLU A 180 14.36 -3.30 35.40
C GLU A 180 14.32 -1.83 34.99
N PHE A 181 13.27 -1.13 35.42
CA PHE A 181 13.06 0.28 35.09
C PHE A 181 13.90 1.16 36.04
N THR A 182 15.14 1.43 35.62
CA THR A 182 16.12 2.19 36.41
C THR A 182 16.29 3.61 35.87
N ARG A 183 16.97 4.46 36.62
CA ARG A 183 17.37 5.77 36.16
C ARG A 183 18.81 5.76 35.58
N PRO A 184 19.14 6.50 34.56
CA PRO A 184 18.21 7.36 33.77
C PRO A 184 17.21 6.55 32.95
N GLU A 185 15.96 7.00 32.89
CA GLU A 185 14.86 6.32 32.18
C GLU A 185 15.17 6.09 30.69
N THR A 186 15.99 6.95 30.08
CA THR A 186 16.41 6.82 28.69
C THR A 186 17.11 5.48 28.41
N LYS A 187 17.92 4.98 29.37
CA LYS A 187 18.58 3.68 29.28
C LYS A 187 17.57 2.51 29.44
N ALA A 188 16.68 2.60 30.43
CA ALA A 188 15.64 1.60 30.64
C ALA A 188 14.70 1.46 29.42
N ARG A 189 14.42 2.58 28.72
CA ARG A 189 13.55 2.64 27.54
C ARG A 189 14.19 2.09 26.25
N GLU A 190 15.48 1.82 26.24
CA GLU A 190 16.08 1.13 25.09
C GLU A 190 15.55 -0.31 24.93
N ASN A 191 14.96 -0.84 25.98
CA ASN A 191 14.34 -2.16 26.03
C ASN A 191 12.88 -2.01 26.44
N TRP A 192 11.94 -2.66 25.89
CA TRP A 192 10.51 -2.47 26.21
C TRP A 192 10.16 -2.84 27.66
N SER A 193 10.75 -2.10 28.61
CA SER A 193 10.72 -2.34 30.06
C SER A 193 9.52 -1.71 30.77
N TRP A 194 8.55 -1.16 30.02
CA TRP A 194 7.30 -0.60 30.53
C TRP A 194 6.14 -1.00 29.61
N CYS A 195 4.95 -1.15 30.19
CA CYS A 195 3.80 -1.72 29.47
C CYS A 195 3.32 -0.86 28.31
N ASP A 196 3.51 0.47 28.38
CA ASP A 196 3.11 1.40 27.30
C ASP A 196 3.85 1.12 25.99
N ALA A 197 5.11 0.61 26.09
CA ALA A 197 5.91 0.22 24.93
C ALA A 197 5.19 -0.77 24.01
N LEU A 198 4.29 -1.60 24.56
CA LEU A 198 3.55 -2.62 23.80
C LEU A 198 2.52 -2.04 22.82
N PHE A 199 2.14 -0.77 22.98
CA PHE A 199 1.41 -0.03 21.93
C PHE A 199 2.36 0.73 20.98
N MET A 200 3.48 1.21 21.50
CA MET A 200 4.35 2.15 20.77
C MET A 200 5.25 1.45 19.75
N GLY A 201 5.86 0.32 20.15
CA GLY A 201 6.85 -0.43 19.35
C GLY A 201 6.24 -1.56 18.50
N PRO A 202 5.77 -2.67 19.09
CA PRO A 202 5.37 -3.87 18.37
C PRO A 202 4.43 -3.63 17.19
N PRO A 203 3.39 -2.76 17.29
CA PRO A 203 2.50 -2.46 16.17
C PRO A 203 3.20 -1.88 14.93
N VAL A 204 4.31 -1.17 15.10
CA VAL A 204 5.11 -0.64 13.98
C VAL A 204 5.88 -1.76 13.28
N TRP A 205 6.53 -2.62 14.07
CA TRP A 205 7.32 -3.74 13.57
C TRP A 205 6.47 -4.74 12.78
N VAL A 206 5.27 -5.10 13.27
CA VAL A 206 4.36 -6.00 12.53
C VAL A 206 3.79 -5.35 11.27
N ARG A 207 3.61 -4.01 11.25
CA ARG A 207 3.22 -3.29 10.04
C ARG A 207 4.34 -3.21 9.03
N LEU A 208 5.58 -3.07 9.48
CA LEU A 208 6.74 -3.12 8.58
C LEU A 208 6.90 -4.51 7.96
N TYR A 209 6.65 -5.58 8.73
CA TYR A 209 6.52 -6.93 8.18
C TYR A 209 5.43 -6.99 7.09
N ALA A 210 4.22 -6.47 7.37
CA ALA A 210 3.13 -6.44 6.41
C ALA A 210 3.46 -5.61 5.16
N ALA A 211 4.30 -4.59 5.29
CA ALA A 211 4.75 -3.73 4.20
C ALA A 211 5.87 -4.35 3.34
N THR A 212 6.68 -5.24 3.90
CA THR A 212 7.91 -5.74 3.25
C THR A 212 7.94 -7.25 3.03
N GLY A 213 7.13 -8.00 3.77
CA GLY A 213 7.19 -9.47 3.80
C GLY A 213 8.42 -10.02 4.54
N ASP A 214 9.26 -9.18 5.15
CA ASP A 214 10.48 -9.62 5.84
C ASP A 214 10.18 -10.15 7.24
N PRO A 215 10.32 -11.47 7.48
CA PRO A 215 9.95 -12.09 8.76
C PRO A 215 10.79 -11.60 9.94
N ARG A 216 11.99 -11.05 9.73
CA ARG A 216 12.86 -10.55 10.81
C ARG A 216 12.16 -9.48 11.67
N TYR A 217 11.32 -8.63 11.05
CA TYR A 217 10.57 -7.61 11.77
C TYR A 217 9.48 -8.22 12.65
N LEU A 218 8.82 -9.26 12.17
CA LEU A 218 7.79 -9.97 12.92
C LEU A 218 8.39 -10.73 14.11
N ASP A 219 9.49 -11.46 13.88
CA ASP A 219 10.21 -12.23 14.90
C ASP A 219 10.70 -11.32 16.03
N PHE A 220 11.23 -10.14 15.69
CA PHE A 220 11.65 -9.14 16.68
C PHE A 220 10.47 -8.64 17.52
N ALA A 221 9.35 -8.31 16.89
CA ALA A 221 8.15 -7.84 17.58
C ALA A 221 7.61 -8.88 18.55
N VAL A 222 7.44 -10.13 18.09
CA VAL A 222 6.89 -11.24 18.88
C VAL A 222 7.81 -11.58 20.06
N THR A 223 9.12 -11.71 19.80
CA THR A 223 10.10 -12.03 20.86
C THR A 223 10.09 -10.98 21.97
N ASN A 224 10.15 -9.70 21.61
CA ASN A 224 10.20 -8.63 22.62
C ASN A 224 8.84 -8.41 23.30
N TRP A 225 7.71 -8.65 22.60
CA TRP A 225 6.39 -8.67 23.22
C TRP A 225 6.34 -9.65 24.40
N TRP A 226 6.72 -10.90 24.16
CA TRP A 226 6.65 -11.96 25.18
C TRP A 226 7.67 -11.72 26.28
N ARG A 227 8.84 -11.21 25.97
CA ARG A 227 9.83 -10.81 26.99
C ARG A 227 9.28 -9.77 27.97
N THR A 228 8.62 -8.73 27.48
CA THR A 228 7.96 -7.72 28.31
C THR A 228 6.77 -8.32 29.09
N THR A 229 5.97 -9.16 28.43
CA THR A 229 4.83 -9.84 29.04
C THR A 229 5.26 -10.73 30.20
N ASP A 230 6.24 -11.58 30.00
CA ASP A 230 6.73 -12.50 31.03
C ASP A 230 7.30 -11.76 32.26
N TYR A 231 7.71 -10.50 32.11
CA TYR A 231 8.25 -9.66 33.17
C TYR A 231 7.19 -8.80 33.88
N LEU A 232 6.23 -8.22 33.16
CA LEU A 232 5.29 -7.22 33.71
C LEU A 232 3.87 -7.73 33.92
N TYR A 233 3.49 -8.88 33.36
CA TYR A 233 2.14 -9.38 33.45
C TYR A 233 1.90 -10.12 34.77
N ASP A 234 0.92 -9.64 35.54
CA ASP A 234 0.44 -10.31 36.74
C ASP A 234 -0.62 -11.36 36.36
N LYS A 235 -0.28 -12.64 36.52
CA LYS A 235 -1.12 -13.77 36.12
C LYS A 235 -2.36 -13.96 37.01
N ASP A 236 -2.34 -13.46 38.25
CA ASP A 236 -3.48 -13.57 39.19
C ASP A 236 -4.54 -12.52 38.85
N GLU A 237 -4.08 -11.31 38.52
CA GLU A 237 -4.97 -10.19 38.17
C GLU A 237 -5.27 -10.04 36.70
N HIS A 238 -4.55 -10.74 35.80
CA HIS A 238 -4.64 -10.58 34.37
C HIS A 238 -4.44 -9.15 33.89
N LEU A 239 -3.54 -8.41 34.55
CA LEU A 239 -3.20 -7.02 34.29
C LEU A 239 -1.69 -6.81 34.24
N TYR A 240 -1.24 -5.72 33.63
CA TYR A 240 0.17 -5.36 33.58
C TYR A 240 0.51 -4.30 34.63
N PHE A 241 1.59 -4.52 35.39
CA PHE A 241 2.28 -3.42 36.02
C PHE A 241 2.81 -2.45 34.98
N ARG A 242 2.83 -1.15 35.27
CA ARG A 242 3.38 -0.17 34.35
C ARG A 242 4.85 -0.45 34.05
N ASP A 243 5.64 -0.72 35.09
CA ASP A 243 7.05 -1.11 35.08
C ASP A 243 7.43 -1.77 36.45
N SER A 244 8.67 -2.24 36.58
CA SER A 244 9.15 -2.94 37.78
C SER A 244 9.08 -2.12 39.05
N THR A 245 9.06 -0.78 38.98
CA THR A 245 8.94 0.08 40.17
C THR A 245 7.57 -0.02 40.85
N PHE A 246 6.58 -0.66 40.20
CA PHE A 246 5.22 -0.84 40.70
C PHE A 246 5.00 -2.20 41.35
N PHE A 247 5.89 -3.18 41.28
CA PHE A 247 5.68 -4.53 41.81
C PHE A 247 5.33 -4.57 43.33
N LYS A 248 5.96 -3.69 44.08
CA LYS A 248 5.76 -3.60 45.54
C LYS A 248 4.82 -2.48 45.98
N LYS A 249 4.40 -1.60 45.03
CA LYS A 249 3.48 -0.50 45.35
C LYS A 249 2.07 -1.02 45.59
N ARG A 250 1.34 -0.32 46.46
CA ARG A 250 -0.06 -0.60 46.75
C ARG A 250 -0.88 0.67 46.68
N GLU A 251 -2.14 0.54 46.33
CA GLU A 251 -3.16 1.60 46.38
C GLU A 251 -3.59 1.84 47.83
N ALA A 252 -4.40 2.88 48.07
CA ALA A 252 -4.91 3.23 49.38
C ALA A 252 -5.78 2.11 50.01
N ASN A 253 -6.48 1.34 49.18
CA ASN A 253 -7.26 0.18 49.59
C ASN A 253 -6.44 -1.11 49.78
N GLY A 254 -5.10 -1.04 49.63
CA GLY A 254 -4.19 -2.19 49.80
C GLY A 254 -3.99 -3.03 48.50
N GLN A 255 -4.72 -2.80 47.47
CA GLN A 255 -4.61 -3.53 46.21
C GLN A 255 -3.31 -3.18 45.45
N LYS A 256 -2.91 -4.04 44.48
CA LYS A 256 -1.82 -3.77 43.52
C LYS A 256 -2.16 -2.56 42.68
N VAL A 257 -1.15 -1.78 42.27
CA VAL A 257 -1.35 -0.60 41.43
C VAL A 257 -1.38 -1.00 39.94
N PHE A 258 -2.57 -0.96 39.34
CA PHE A 258 -2.76 -1.18 37.92
C PHE A 258 -3.38 0.05 37.27
N TRP A 259 -2.55 0.79 36.56
CA TRP A 259 -2.95 2.01 35.89
C TRP A 259 -3.81 1.71 34.64
N SER A 260 -4.98 2.36 34.54
CA SER A 260 -5.97 2.16 33.51
C SER A 260 -5.37 2.39 32.11
N ARG A 261 -4.83 3.57 31.84
CA ARG A 261 -4.23 3.88 30.53
C ARG A 261 -3.06 2.97 30.19
N GLY A 262 -2.23 2.56 31.17
CA GLY A 262 -1.14 1.60 30.94
C GLY A 262 -1.67 0.26 30.44
N ASN A 263 -2.70 -0.29 31.07
CA ASN A 263 -3.36 -1.52 30.61
C ASN A 263 -4.16 -1.29 29.30
N GLY A 264 -4.69 -0.09 29.11
CA GLY A 264 -5.31 0.32 27.86
C GLY A 264 -4.32 0.26 26.68
N TRP A 265 -3.07 0.73 26.90
CA TRP A 265 -2.02 0.60 25.87
C TRP A 265 -1.77 -0.86 25.49
N VAL A 266 -1.67 -1.76 26.46
CA VAL A 266 -1.45 -3.18 26.19
C VAL A 266 -2.62 -3.78 25.41
N MET A 267 -3.86 -3.54 25.82
CA MET A 267 -5.05 -4.05 25.14
C MET A 267 -5.14 -3.54 23.69
N ALA A 268 -4.93 -2.25 23.49
CA ALA A 268 -4.93 -1.67 22.14
C ALA A 268 -3.73 -2.15 21.32
N GLY A 269 -2.56 -2.33 21.94
CA GLY A 269 -1.37 -2.91 21.31
C GLY A 269 -1.61 -4.35 20.84
N LEU A 270 -2.28 -5.18 21.66
CA LEU A 270 -2.71 -6.54 21.27
C LEU A 270 -3.58 -6.51 20.01
N VAL A 271 -4.57 -5.63 19.96
CA VAL A 271 -5.40 -5.46 18.74
C VAL A 271 -4.53 -5.09 17.56
N ARG A 272 -3.68 -4.07 17.70
CA ARG A 272 -2.88 -3.55 16.59
C ARG A 272 -1.80 -4.52 16.11
N VAL A 273 -1.34 -5.44 16.97
CA VAL A 273 -0.49 -6.58 16.57
C VAL A 273 -1.32 -7.65 15.85
N LEU A 274 -2.43 -8.10 16.46
CA LEU A 274 -3.29 -9.14 15.91
C LEU A 274 -3.90 -8.78 14.55
N GLN A 275 -4.07 -7.49 14.25
CA GLN A 275 -4.53 -7.00 12.94
C GLN A 275 -3.58 -7.36 11.78
N TYR A 276 -2.29 -7.54 12.05
CA TYR A 276 -1.26 -7.78 11.03
C TYR A 276 -0.42 -9.04 11.29
N LEU A 277 -0.59 -9.70 12.45
CA LEU A 277 -0.02 -11.01 12.71
C LEU A 277 -0.73 -12.04 11.82
N PRO A 278 -0.02 -12.79 10.96
CA PRO A 278 -0.65 -13.76 10.07
C PRO A 278 -1.57 -14.75 10.82
N THR A 279 -2.68 -15.13 10.19
CA THR A 279 -3.67 -16.02 10.82
C THR A 279 -3.11 -17.40 11.15
N ASN A 280 -2.09 -17.83 10.45
CA ASN A 280 -1.39 -19.11 10.63
C ASN A 280 -0.08 -18.98 11.45
N HIS A 281 0.19 -17.80 12.06
CA HIS A 281 1.39 -17.63 12.89
C HIS A 281 1.31 -18.50 14.16
N PRO A 282 2.38 -19.23 14.53
CA PRO A 282 2.34 -20.18 15.64
C PRO A 282 2.02 -19.54 17.01
N ASP A 283 2.44 -18.30 17.26
CA ASP A 283 2.14 -17.58 18.49
C ASP A 283 0.76 -16.90 18.51
N ARG A 284 0.03 -16.87 17.42
CA ARG A 284 -1.27 -16.20 17.36
C ARG A 284 -2.25 -16.69 18.44
N PRO A 285 -2.40 -17.99 18.70
CA PRO A 285 -3.27 -18.49 19.78
C PRO A 285 -2.88 -17.96 21.16
N ARG A 286 -1.59 -17.78 21.42
CA ARG A 286 -1.09 -17.24 22.68
C ARG A 286 -1.43 -15.75 22.83
N PHE A 287 -1.35 -14.94 21.77
CA PHE A 287 -1.80 -13.54 21.75
C PHE A 287 -3.32 -13.44 21.96
N GLU A 288 -4.10 -14.28 21.30
CA GLU A 288 -5.56 -14.30 21.45
C GLU A 288 -6.00 -14.71 22.85
N GLN A 289 -5.28 -15.66 23.49
CA GLN A 289 -5.58 -16.05 24.86
C GLN A 289 -5.28 -14.91 25.84
N LEU A 290 -4.10 -14.27 25.75
CA LEU A 290 -3.74 -13.11 26.56
C LEU A 290 -4.78 -11.98 26.41
N PHE A 291 -5.23 -11.73 25.19
CA PHE A 291 -6.29 -10.75 24.92
C PHE A 291 -7.60 -11.10 25.64
N LYS A 292 -8.04 -12.37 25.61
CA LYS A 292 -9.27 -12.83 26.27
C LYS A 292 -9.19 -12.72 27.80
N ASP A 293 -8.05 -13.09 28.36
CA ASP A 293 -7.81 -13.02 29.81
C ASP A 293 -7.87 -11.59 30.32
N MET A 294 -7.14 -10.67 29.66
CA MET A 294 -7.19 -9.25 29.98
C MET A 294 -8.58 -8.64 29.76
N ALA A 295 -9.26 -8.98 28.67
CA ALA A 295 -10.60 -8.48 28.37
C ALA A 295 -11.60 -8.86 29.47
N GLY A 296 -11.52 -10.09 30.00
CA GLY A 296 -12.35 -10.56 31.08
C GLY A 296 -12.15 -9.74 32.36
N LYS A 297 -10.88 -9.47 32.71
CA LYS A 297 -10.55 -8.65 33.89
C LYS A 297 -10.93 -7.18 33.72
N VAL A 298 -10.61 -6.59 32.56
CA VAL A 298 -10.95 -5.19 32.23
C VAL A 298 -12.47 -4.99 32.29
N LEU A 299 -13.27 -5.92 31.79
CA LEU A 299 -14.72 -5.86 31.89
C LEU A 299 -15.20 -5.76 33.34
N SER A 300 -14.59 -6.53 34.27
CA SER A 300 -14.96 -6.51 35.71
C SER A 300 -14.63 -5.19 36.40
N CYS A 301 -13.75 -4.37 35.83
CA CYS A 301 -13.33 -3.07 36.38
C CYS A 301 -14.16 -1.90 35.82
N GLN A 302 -15.10 -2.11 34.87
CA GLN A 302 -15.93 -1.05 34.35
C GLN A 302 -16.89 -0.48 35.39
N GLN A 303 -16.92 0.84 35.53
CA GLN A 303 -17.78 1.51 36.49
C GLN A 303 -19.25 1.62 36.05
N PRO A 304 -20.19 1.88 36.96
CA PRO A 304 -21.61 2.03 36.67
C PRO A 304 -21.92 3.09 35.60
N ASP A 305 -21.12 4.14 35.44
CA ASP A 305 -21.26 5.18 34.44
C ASP A 305 -20.68 4.81 33.06
N GLY A 306 -20.08 3.62 32.94
CA GLY A 306 -19.54 3.11 31.67
C GLY A 306 -18.06 3.37 31.44
N LEU A 307 -17.42 4.21 32.23
CA LEU A 307 -15.99 4.53 32.13
C LEU A 307 -15.13 3.61 32.99
N TRP A 308 -13.84 3.60 32.77
CA TRP A 308 -12.83 3.08 33.69
C TRP A 308 -12.14 4.25 34.38
N ARG A 309 -11.77 4.07 35.65
CA ARG A 309 -11.05 5.08 36.44
C ARG A 309 -9.55 4.95 36.23
N ALA A 310 -8.76 5.97 36.63
CA ALA A 310 -7.31 5.98 36.47
C ALA A 310 -6.62 4.78 37.16
N SER A 311 -7.13 4.31 38.31
CA SER A 311 -6.75 3.01 38.91
C SER A 311 -7.85 1.98 38.63
N LEU A 312 -7.47 0.80 38.14
CA LEU A 312 -8.41 -0.28 37.85
C LEU A 312 -8.92 -0.98 39.14
N LEU A 313 -8.08 -1.10 40.17
CA LEU A 313 -8.42 -1.82 41.40
C LEU A 313 -8.72 -0.89 42.60
N ASP A 314 -8.59 0.43 42.46
CA ASP A 314 -8.95 1.42 43.45
C ASP A 314 -9.65 2.64 42.80
N PRO A 315 -10.84 2.43 42.21
CA PRO A 315 -11.56 3.49 41.53
C PRO A 315 -12.05 4.58 42.48
N GLU A 316 -12.29 4.25 43.75
CA GLU A 316 -12.78 5.19 44.77
C GLU A 316 -11.76 6.28 45.12
N SER A 317 -10.48 5.95 45.12
CA SER A 317 -9.39 6.92 45.35
C SER A 317 -9.20 7.87 44.18
N TYR A 318 -9.71 7.50 42.98
CA TYR A 318 -9.58 8.24 41.70
C TYR A 318 -10.96 8.36 41.02
N PRO A 319 -11.95 9.04 41.63
CA PRO A 319 -13.33 9.04 41.14
C PRO A 319 -13.56 9.84 39.83
N ALA A 320 -12.57 10.64 39.40
CA ALA A 320 -12.68 11.40 38.18
C ALA A 320 -12.88 10.50 36.94
N LYS A 321 -13.71 10.93 36.00
CA LYS A 321 -13.85 10.29 34.70
C LYS A 321 -12.49 10.27 33.98
N GLU A 322 -12.16 9.16 33.29
CA GLU A 322 -10.90 9.06 32.55
C GLU A 322 -11.17 8.51 31.13
N THR A 323 -10.96 9.34 30.12
CA THR A 323 -11.37 9.04 28.74
C THR A 323 -10.31 8.36 27.90
N SER A 324 -9.00 8.50 28.22
CA SER A 324 -7.94 7.88 27.44
C SER A 324 -7.89 6.36 27.60
N GLY A 325 -7.85 5.85 28.82
CA GLY A 325 -7.92 4.42 29.10
C GLY A 325 -9.25 3.82 28.66
N THR A 326 -10.35 4.54 28.90
CA THR A 326 -11.70 4.13 28.46
C THR A 326 -11.76 4.00 26.94
N GLY A 327 -11.20 4.94 26.18
CA GLY A 327 -11.15 4.86 24.70
C GLY A 327 -10.39 3.62 24.23
N LEU A 328 -9.21 3.36 24.81
CA LEU A 328 -8.39 2.19 24.46
C LEU A 328 -9.07 0.86 24.78
N PHE A 329 -9.75 0.75 25.94
CA PHE A 329 -10.52 -0.44 26.29
C PHE A 329 -11.73 -0.61 25.39
N THR A 330 -12.45 0.48 25.08
CA THR A 330 -13.60 0.44 24.16
C THR A 330 -13.19 -0.04 22.79
N TYR A 331 -12.05 0.47 22.26
CA TYR A 331 -11.45 0.00 21.02
C TYR A 331 -11.18 -1.51 21.04
N ALA A 332 -10.48 -1.96 22.06
CA ALA A 332 -10.09 -3.37 22.15
C ALA A 332 -11.29 -4.31 22.31
N LEU A 333 -12.24 -3.98 23.20
CA LEU A 333 -13.42 -4.81 23.42
C LEU A 333 -14.33 -4.84 22.19
N ALA A 334 -14.53 -3.70 21.51
CA ALA A 334 -15.31 -3.63 20.28
C ALA A 334 -14.68 -4.47 19.17
N TRP A 335 -13.36 -4.36 18.97
CA TRP A 335 -12.62 -5.19 18.02
C TRP A 335 -12.77 -6.68 18.35
N GLY A 336 -12.58 -7.08 19.60
CA GLY A 336 -12.72 -8.47 20.03
C GLY A 336 -14.12 -9.04 19.74
N VAL A 337 -15.17 -8.25 19.94
CA VAL A 337 -16.56 -8.61 19.58
C VAL A 337 -16.73 -8.70 18.06
N ASN A 338 -16.17 -7.78 17.32
CA ASN A 338 -16.25 -7.78 15.85
C ASN A 338 -15.53 -8.98 15.23
N GLN A 339 -14.41 -9.43 15.86
CA GLN A 339 -13.65 -10.62 15.45
C GLN A 339 -14.28 -11.95 15.91
N GLY A 340 -15.29 -11.92 16.75
CA GLY A 340 -15.82 -13.14 17.38
C GLY A 340 -14.87 -13.77 18.42
N LEU A 341 -13.81 -13.08 18.82
CA LEU A 341 -12.89 -13.53 19.89
C LEU A 341 -13.51 -13.38 21.27
N LEU A 342 -14.40 -12.40 21.43
CA LEU A 342 -15.15 -12.14 22.64
C LEU A 342 -16.63 -12.43 22.44
N ASP A 343 -17.27 -13.05 23.42
CA ASP A 343 -18.72 -13.31 23.41
C ASP A 343 -19.50 -12.00 23.29
N ARG A 344 -20.25 -11.86 22.20
CA ARG A 344 -21.02 -10.64 21.88
C ARG A 344 -22.03 -10.30 22.96
N ALA A 345 -22.74 -11.30 23.51
CA ALA A 345 -23.78 -11.06 24.51
C ALA A 345 -23.18 -10.52 25.81
N LYS A 346 -21.97 -10.93 26.15
CA LYS A 346 -21.26 -10.50 27.37
C LYS A 346 -20.58 -9.14 27.20
N PHE A 347 -19.92 -8.87 26.07
CA PHE A 347 -19.04 -7.70 25.93
C PHE A 347 -19.65 -6.51 25.18
N GLU A 348 -20.59 -6.72 24.20
CA GLU A 348 -21.23 -5.61 23.50
C GLU A 348 -21.96 -4.63 24.41
N PRO A 349 -22.67 -5.04 25.49
CA PRO A 349 -23.29 -4.10 26.42
C PRO A 349 -22.29 -3.15 27.08
N ALA A 350 -21.10 -3.63 27.45
CA ALA A 350 -20.05 -2.82 28.04
C ALA A 350 -19.49 -1.79 27.03
N VAL A 351 -19.27 -2.21 25.77
CA VAL A 351 -18.85 -1.32 24.67
C VAL A 351 -19.87 -0.20 24.46
N ARG A 352 -21.16 -0.53 24.41
CA ARG A 352 -22.24 0.45 24.24
C ARG A 352 -22.27 1.48 25.35
N LYS A 353 -22.14 1.02 26.58
CA LYS A 353 -22.12 1.84 27.78
C LYS A 353 -20.90 2.78 27.78
N ALA A 354 -19.71 2.26 27.45
CA ALA A 354 -18.49 3.04 27.34
C ALA A 354 -18.56 4.09 26.21
N TRP A 355 -19.08 3.73 25.03
CA TRP A 355 -19.26 4.67 23.95
C TRP A 355 -20.19 5.82 24.32
N THR A 356 -21.32 5.53 24.96
CA THR A 356 -22.26 6.55 25.47
C THR A 356 -21.56 7.50 26.43
N ALA A 357 -20.75 6.96 27.35
CA ALA A 357 -20.03 7.75 28.34
C ALA A 357 -18.93 8.62 27.69
N LEU A 358 -18.23 8.09 26.70
CA LEU A 358 -17.22 8.84 25.93
C LEU A 358 -17.84 10.02 25.16
N ILE A 359 -19.00 9.82 24.51
CA ILE A 359 -19.75 10.90 23.84
C ILE A 359 -20.14 11.99 24.84
N GLY A 360 -20.54 11.62 26.07
CA GLY A 360 -20.83 12.55 27.16
C GLY A 360 -19.62 13.32 27.72
N CYS A 361 -18.40 12.99 27.29
CA CYS A 361 -17.17 13.72 27.61
C CYS A 361 -16.66 14.58 26.43
N VAL A 362 -17.42 14.72 25.36
CA VAL A 362 -17.13 15.65 24.27
C VAL A 362 -17.98 16.90 24.49
N ASP A 363 -17.33 18.06 24.55
CA ASP A 363 -18.02 19.35 24.70
C ASP A 363 -18.72 19.81 23.43
N GLU A 364 -19.48 20.91 23.53
CA GLU A 364 -20.24 21.48 22.42
C GLU A 364 -19.36 21.89 21.23
N LYS A 365 -18.07 22.22 21.50
CA LYS A 365 -17.10 22.63 20.46
C LYS A 365 -16.42 21.43 19.80
N GLY A 366 -16.59 20.21 20.33
CA GLY A 366 -15.96 19.01 19.85
C GLY A 366 -14.66 18.62 20.60
N LYS A 367 -14.30 19.34 21.68
CA LYS A 367 -13.16 18.99 22.51
C LYS A 367 -13.48 17.75 23.34
N LEU A 368 -12.63 16.72 23.23
CA LEU A 368 -12.67 15.59 24.15
C LEU A 368 -12.05 16.01 25.50
N THR A 369 -12.81 15.93 26.56
CA THR A 369 -12.41 16.30 27.93
C THR A 369 -12.08 15.07 28.76
N HIS A 370 -11.70 15.26 30.03
CA HIS A 370 -11.39 14.19 31.02
C HIS A 370 -10.23 13.26 30.56
N VAL A 371 -9.28 13.75 29.79
CA VAL A 371 -8.07 13.02 29.44
C VAL A 371 -7.04 13.20 30.55
N GLN A 372 -6.65 12.14 31.26
CA GLN A 372 -5.55 12.24 32.22
C GLN A 372 -4.26 12.72 31.52
N PRO A 373 -3.62 13.81 31.94
CA PRO A 373 -2.37 14.31 31.37
C PRO A 373 -1.26 13.24 31.31
N VAL A 374 -0.20 13.50 30.54
CA VAL A 374 0.98 12.62 30.47
C VAL A 374 1.44 12.23 31.87
N GLY A 375 1.64 10.94 32.09
CA GLY A 375 2.04 10.38 33.38
C GLY A 375 2.29 8.87 33.27
N SER A 376 2.62 8.27 34.39
CA SER A 376 2.99 6.84 34.52
C SER A 376 2.22 6.11 35.61
N THR A 377 1.21 6.74 36.21
CA THR A 377 0.50 6.23 37.38
C THR A 377 -0.88 6.87 37.47
N PRO A 378 -1.81 6.26 38.22
CA PRO A 378 -3.06 6.93 38.59
C PRO A 378 -2.80 8.26 39.31
N LYS A 379 -3.49 9.32 38.88
CA LYS A 379 -3.40 10.68 39.47
C LYS A 379 -4.73 11.39 39.33
N LYS A 380 -5.01 12.33 40.25
CA LYS A 380 -6.08 13.32 40.06
C LYS A 380 -5.68 14.36 39.02
N PHE A 381 -6.64 14.83 38.22
CA PHE A 381 -6.44 15.81 37.15
C PHE A 381 -7.70 16.65 36.95
N ASN A 382 -7.59 17.71 36.12
CA ASN A 382 -8.71 18.61 35.81
C ASN A 382 -9.65 17.96 34.79
N ASP A 383 -10.95 18.02 35.02
CA ASP A 383 -11.96 17.44 34.14
C ASP A 383 -11.97 18.05 32.73
N ASP A 384 -11.56 19.32 32.57
CA ASP A 384 -11.43 19.99 31.28
C ASP A 384 -10.15 19.61 30.50
N SER A 385 -9.27 18.77 31.08
CA SER A 385 -8.00 18.37 30.45
C SER A 385 -8.22 17.54 29.19
N THR A 386 -7.40 17.80 28.16
CA THR A 386 -7.36 17.08 26.89
C THR A 386 -5.91 16.83 26.45
N ALA A 387 -5.70 15.83 25.62
CA ALA A 387 -4.41 15.56 24.99
C ALA A 387 -4.60 14.78 23.69
N PRO A 388 -3.70 14.94 22.70
CA PRO A 388 -3.80 14.28 21.39
C PRO A 388 -3.95 12.76 21.47
N PHE A 389 -3.23 12.08 22.35
CA PHE A 389 -3.34 10.63 22.54
C PHE A 389 -4.72 10.19 23.05
N GLY A 390 -5.42 11.04 23.81
CA GLY A 390 -6.81 10.78 24.21
C GLY A 390 -7.75 10.86 23.01
N VAL A 391 -7.56 11.85 22.15
CA VAL A 391 -8.28 11.95 20.87
C VAL A 391 -8.01 10.73 20.00
N GLY A 392 -6.75 10.30 19.87
CA GLY A 392 -6.40 9.08 19.16
C GLY A 392 -7.13 7.84 19.70
N ALA A 393 -7.18 7.67 21.02
CA ALA A 393 -7.91 6.58 21.67
C ALA A 393 -9.42 6.63 21.38
N PHE A 394 -10.03 7.82 21.40
CA PHE A 394 -11.43 8.03 21.06
C PHE A 394 -11.72 7.65 19.59
N LEU A 395 -10.86 8.08 18.65
CA LEU A 395 -11.02 7.78 17.23
C LEU A 395 -10.84 6.28 16.93
N LEU A 396 -9.87 5.62 17.57
CA LEU A 396 -9.72 4.16 17.50
C LEU A 396 -10.97 3.44 18.03
N ALA A 397 -11.51 3.87 19.18
CA ALA A 397 -12.76 3.33 19.73
C ALA A 397 -13.92 3.50 18.74
N GLY A 398 -14.08 4.72 18.21
CA GLY A 398 -15.13 5.06 17.24
C GLY A 398 -15.06 4.21 15.98
N SER A 399 -13.89 3.90 15.46
CA SER A 399 -13.72 3.08 14.25
C SER A 399 -14.28 1.66 14.44
N GLU A 400 -14.03 1.01 15.58
CA GLU A 400 -14.55 -0.33 15.85
C GLU A 400 -16.04 -0.32 16.25
N VAL A 401 -16.52 0.74 16.91
CA VAL A 401 -17.95 0.95 17.17
C VAL A 401 -18.71 1.19 15.85
N TYR A 402 -18.12 1.95 14.91
CA TYR A 402 -18.66 2.13 13.55
C TYR A 402 -18.78 0.78 12.81
N ARG A 403 -17.72 -0.02 12.85
CA ARG A 403 -17.73 -1.37 12.27
C ARG A 403 -18.79 -2.26 12.89
N MET A 404 -18.93 -2.23 14.22
CA MET A 404 -19.98 -2.99 14.93
C MET A 404 -21.37 -2.58 14.45
N ALA A 405 -21.60 -1.29 14.18
CA ALA A 405 -22.86 -0.77 13.65
C ALA A 405 -23.11 -1.28 12.21
N ILE A 406 -22.08 -1.33 11.37
CA ILE A 406 -22.18 -1.84 10.00
C ILE A 406 -22.53 -3.33 10.00
N LEU A 407 -21.73 -4.16 10.68
CA LEU A 407 -21.88 -5.61 10.65
C LEU A 407 -23.23 -6.10 11.22
N LYS A 408 -23.85 -5.34 12.08
CA LYS A 408 -25.15 -5.70 12.68
C LYS A 408 -26.34 -5.50 11.72
N ASN A 409 -26.26 -4.49 10.84
CA ASN A 409 -27.45 -3.97 10.13
C ASN A 409 -27.40 -4.23 8.62
N THR A 410 -26.48 -5.05 8.12
CA THR A 410 -26.23 -5.22 6.69
C THR A 410 -26.27 -6.67 6.25
N LYS A 411 -26.70 -6.88 4.99
CA LYS A 411 -26.39 -8.14 4.30
C LYS A 411 -24.90 -8.12 3.97
N THR A 412 -24.13 -8.95 4.64
CA THR A 412 -22.71 -9.16 4.38
C THR A 412 -22.49 -10.46 3.65
N VAL A 413 -21.61 -10.45 2.65
CA VAL A 413 -21.09 -11.64 2.01
C VAL A 413 -19.69 -11.87 2.55
N ALA A 414 -19.44 -13.02 3.16
CA ALA A 414 -18.13 -13.39 3.67
C ALA A 414 -17.28 -14.01 2.55
N ILE A 415 -16.09 -13.51 2.34
CA ILE A 415 -15.13 -14.00 1.35
C ILE A 415 -13.92 -14.57 2.09
N LYS A 416 -13.71 -15.88 1.97
CA LYS A 416 -12.52 -16.55 2.47
C LYS A 416 -11.53 -16.69 1.33
N VAL A 417 -10.32 -16.14 1.51
CA VAL A 417 -9.23 -16.21 0.52
C VAL A 417 -8.04 -16.91 1.14
N THR A 418 -7.51 -17.91 0.45
CA THR A 418 -6.33 -18.68 0.85
C THR A 418 -5.20 -18.44 -0.14
N ASN A 419 -4.02 -18.08 0.34
CA ASN A 419 -2.79 -18.16 -0.42
C ASN A 419 -2.22 -19.58 -0.34
N PRO A 420 -2.31 -20.40 -1.38
CA PRO A 420 -1.79 -21.77 -1.33
C PRO A 420 -0.26 -21.83 -1.44
N ALA A 421 0.39 -20.74 -1.86
CA ALA A 421 1.83 -20.70 -2.08
C ALA A 421 2.60 -20.49 -0.77
N ASN A 422 3.87 -20.92 -0.76
CA ASN A 422 4.77 -20.77 0.38
C ASN A 422 5.60 -19.47 0.32
N PHE A 423 5.11 -18.46 -0.40
CA PHE A 423 5.74 -17.13 -0.51
C PHE A 423 4.74 -16.00 -0.32
N TRP A 424 5.25 -14.82 0.01
CA TRP A 424 4.50 -13.58 0.19
C TRP A 424 3.89 -13.09 -1.12
N ARG A 425 2.63 -12.67 -1.09
CA ARG A 425 1.93 -12.01 -2.20
C ARG A 425 1.59 -10.58 -1.82
N GLU A 426 2.18 -9.64 -2.51
CA GLU A 426 1.91 -8.22 -2.34
C GLU A 426 0.85 -7.76 -3.33
N ASN A 427 -0.14 -7.00 -2.83
CA ASN A 427 -1.15 -6.33 -3.65
C ASN A 427 -1.85 -7.27 -4.66
N GLU A 428 -2.17 -8.48 -4.23
CA GLU A 428 -2.78 -9.50 -5.08
C GLU A 428 -4.25 -9.18 -5.33
N THR A 429 -4.68 -9.23 -6.60
CA THR A 429 -6.07 -9.00 -6.98
C THR A 429 -6.91 -10.23 -6.68
N VAL A 430 -7.95 -10.05 -5.87
CA VAL A 430 -9.02 -11.01 -5.67
C VAL A 430 -10.15 -10.66 -6.63
N GLU A 431 -10.48 -11.58 -7.52
CA GLU A 431 -11.52 -11.44 -8.53
C GLU A 431 -12.69 -12.38 -8.22
N LEU A 432 -13.90 -11.84 -8.20
CA LEU A 432 -15.15 -12.54 -7.92
C LEU A 432 -16.11 -12.32 -9.07
N GLU A 433 -16.94 -13.30 -9.36
CA GLU A 433 -18.11 -13.08 -10.21
C GLU A 433 -19.06 -12.09 -9.51
N ALA A 434 -19.55 -11.10 -10.25
CA ALA A 434 -20.42 -10.08 -9.68
C ALA A 434 -21.70 -10.66 -9.04
N GLU A 435 -22.13 -11.82 -9.53
CA GLU A 435 -23.30 -12.57 -9.02
C GLU A 435 -23.04 -13.11 -7.60
N GLU A 436 -21.83 -13.55 -7.31
CA GLU A 436 -21.45 -14.12 -6.02
C GLU A 436 -21.53 -13.08 -4.88
N VAL A 437 -21.25 -11.83 -5.21
CA VAL A 437 -21.40 -10.72 -4.26
C VAL A 437 -22.80 -10.11 -4.29
N GLY A 438 -23.76 -10.76 -5.00
CA GLY A 438 -25.17 -10.45 -5.00
C GLY A 438 -25.53 -9.22 -5.84
N THR A 439 -24.83 -8.92 -6.94
CA THR A 439 -25.30 -7.95 -7.94
C THR A 439 -26.46 -8.55 -8.73
N PRO A 440 -27.58 -7.82 -8.99
CA PRO A 440 -28.66 -8.37 -9.81
C PRO A 440 -28.17 -8.66 -11.23
N LEU A 441 -28.47 -9.84 -11.73
CA LEU A 441 -28.36 -10.16 -13.15
C LEU A 441 -29.30 -9.28 -13.96
N SER A 442 -28.77 -8.63 -14.99
CA SER A 442 -29.39 -8.00 -16.17
C SER A 442 -30.85 -7.52 -16.09
N GLY A 443 -31.08 -6.28 -16.54
CA GLY A 443 -32.38 -5.76 -16.93
C GLY A 443 -32.87 -4.51 -16.20
N THR A 444 -32.23 -4.07 -15.16
CA THR A 444 -32.49 -2.77 -14.54
C THR A 444 -31.56 -1.71 -15.14
N PRO A 445 -32.11 -0.54 -15.60
CA PRO A 445 -31.27 0.53 -16.11
C PRO A 445 -30.18 0.94 -15.11
N ALA A 446 -29.01 1.33 -15.61
CA ALA A 446 -27.84 1.72 -14.83
C ALA A 446 -28.05 2.83 -13.76
N PHE A 447 -29.22 3.41 -13.70
CA PHE A 447 -29.61 4.46 -12.76
C PHE A 447 -30.37 3.94 -11.52
N THR A 448 -30.63 2.65 -11.40
CA THR A 448 -31.29 2.05 -10.23
C THR A 448 -30.44 0.97 -9.59
N TYR A 449 -29.28 1.33 -9.07
CA TYR A 449 -28.63 0.57 -8.02
C TYR A 449 -29.50 0.63 -6.76
N TYR A 450 -30.48 -0.28 -6.64
CA TYR A 450 -31.21 -0.50 -5.40
C TYR A 450 -30.28 -1.19 -4.38
N GLY A 451 -29.35 -0.46 -3.80
CA GLY A 451 -28.56 -0.99 -2.74
C GLY A 451 -27.27 -0.25 -2.56
N GLY A 452 -27.25 0.93 -2.09
CA GLY A 452 -26.15 1.74 -1.59
C GLY A 452 -24.68 1.34 -1.91
N PRO A 453 -23.72 2.08 -1.48
CA PRO A 453 -22.31 1.77 -1.76
C PRO A 453 -21.95 0.37 -1.26
N MET A 454 -21.16 -0.34 -2.05
CA MET A 454 -20.56 -1.62 -1.71
C MET A 454 -19.15 -1.39 -1.20
N VAL A 455 -18.85 -1.85 0.01
CA VAL A 455 -17.50 -1.76 0.60
C VAL A 455 -16.94 -3.14 0.87
N VAL A 456 -15.63 -3.29 0.71
CA VAL A 456 -14.89 -4.46 1.16
C VAL A 456 -14.19 -4.12 2.47
N LEU A 457 -14.47 -4.91 3.51
CA LEU A 457 -13.79 -4.81 4.79
C LEU A 457 -12.80 -5.96 4.92
N ASP A 458 -11.53 -5.63 5.20
CA ASP A 458 -10.58 -6.63 5.68
C ASP A 458 -11.01 -7.13 7.06
N GLY A 459 -11.15 -8.45 7.19
CA GLY A 459 -11.70 -9.07 8.38
C GLY A 459 -10.86 -8.82 9.64
N LEU A 460 -9.54 -8.72 9.54
CA LEU A 460 -8.63 -8.54 10.68
C LEU A 460 -8.33 -7.07 10.98
N SER A 461 -7.89 -6.33 9.95
CA SER A 461 -7.43 -4.95 10.13
C SER A 461 -8.56 -3.94 10.25
N SER A 462 -9.81 -4.33 9.96
CA SER A 462 -10.98 -3.45 9.90
C SER A 462 -10.91 -2.37 8.82
N ARG A 463 -9.93 -2.44 7.92
CA ARG A 463 -9.77 -1.45 6.84
C ARG A 463 -10.81 -1.65 5.76
N VAL A 464 -11.33 -0.55 5.26
CA VAL A 464 -12.03 -0.52 3.97
C VAL A 464 -10.96 -0.63 2.88
N LEU A 465 -11.13 -1.57 1.96
CA LEU A 465 -10.24 -1.77 0.82
C LEU A 465 -10.84 -1.12 -0.43
N ASP A 466 -9.99 -0.55 -1.28
CA ASP A 466 -10.39 -0.12 -2.60
C ASP A 466 -10.99 -1.32 -3.36
N SER A 467 -12.10 -1.10 -4.04
CA SER A 467 -12.77 -2.13 -4.84
C SER A 467 -13.21 -1.56 -6.19
N GLN A 468 -13.38 -2.43 -7.17
CA GLN A 468 -13.81 -2.06 -8.51
C GLN A 468 -14.82 -3.04 -9.07
N MET A 469 -15.92 -2.53 -9.63
CA MET A 469 -16.84 -3.30 -10.44
C MET A 469 -16.46 -3.19 -11.92
N ILE A 470 -16.28 -4.31 -12.59
CA ILE A 470 -16.13 -4.37 -14.05
C ILE A 470 -17.49 -4.65 -14.65
N GLU A 471 -17.89 -3.80 -15.62
CA GLU A 471 -19.21 -3.83 -16.25
C GLU A 471 -19.07 -3.85 -17.76
N ASP A 472 -19.85 -4.69 -18.43
CA ASP A 472 -20.01 -4.68 -19.88
C ASP A 472 -21.21 -3.79 -20.29
N ASN A 473 -21.06 -3.03 -21.36
CA ASN A 473 -22.16 -2.27 -21.92
C ASN A 473 -23.18 -3.19 -22.61
N ILE A 474 -24.45 -2.96 -22.33
CA ILE A 474 -25.58 -3.57 -23.02
C ILE A 474 -26.01 -2.64 -24.16
N TYR A 475 -26.03 -3.14 -25.37
CA TYR A 475 -26.42 -2.38 -26.56
C TYR A 475 -27.83 -2.76 -27.03
N ASN A 476 -28.60 -1.78 -27.52
CA ASN A 476 -29.85 -2.04 -28.23
C ASN A 476 -29.59 -2.43 -29.71
N GLY A 477 -30.66 -2.75 -30.44
CA GLY A 477 -30.57 -3.11 -31.87
C GLY A 477 -30.03 -2.01 -32.78
N SER A 478 -29.95 -0.75 -32.33
CA SER A 478 -29.33 0.39 -33.03
C SER A 478 -27.88 0.65 -32.61
N GLY A 479 -27.30 -0.19 -31.75
CA GLY A 479 -25.92 -0.03 -31.28
C GLY A 479 -25.72 1.02 -30.19
N GLN A 480 -26.79 1.53 -29.58
CA GLN A 480 -26.70 2.48 -28.45
C GLN A 480 -26.59 1.74 -27.14
N VAL A 481 -25.78 2.24 -26.21
CA VAL A 481 -25.69 1.72 -24.85
C VAL A 481 -27.01 2.00 -24.12
N VAL A 482 -27.70 0.95 -23.73
CA VAL A 482 -28.99 1.01 -23.00
C VAL A 482 -28.88 0.58 -21.54
N GLY A 483 -27.69 0.08 -21.13
CA GLY A 483 -27.45 -0.35 -19.77
C GLY A 483 -26.04 -0.92 -19.60
N LYS A 484 -25.75 -1.40 -18.39
CA LYS A 484 -24.52 -2.11 -18.07
C LYS A 484 -24.85 -3.41 -17.34
N LYS A 485 -24.02 -4.42 -17.55
CA LYS A 485 -24.06 -5.70 -16.85
C LYS A 485 -22.78 -5.85 -16.05
N ALA A 486 -22.88 -5.98 -14.73
CA ALA A 486 -21.77 -6.28 -13.87
C ALA A 486 -21.23 -7.68 -14.21
N ARG A 487 -19.92 -7.80 -14.36
CA ARG A 487 -19.21 -9.03 -14.70
C ARG A 487 -18.37 -9.50 -13.53
N HIS A 488 -17.41 -8.69 -13.10
CA HIS A 488 -16.49 -9.03 -12.02
C HIS A 488 -16.48 -7.96 -10.95
N PHE A 489 -16.21 -8.38 -9.71
CA PHE A 489 -15.95 -7.51 -8.59
C PHE A 489 -14.53 -7.77 -8.08
N LEU A 490 -13.71 -6.72 -8.01
CA LEU A 490 -12.30 -6.78 -7.68
C LEU A 490 -12.00 -6.06 -6.37
N PHE A 491 -11.06 -6.61 -5.60
CA PHE A 491 -10.35 -5.90 -4.54
C PHE A 491 -8.93 -6.44 -4.42
N GLN A 492 -8.05 -5.73 -3.69
CA GLN A 492 -6.66 -6.15 -3.53
C GLN A 492 -6.28 -6.30 -2.06
N ALA A 493 -5.42 -7.31 -1.78
CA ALA A 493 -4.88 -7.55 -0.45
C ALA A 493 -3.50 -8.24 -0.50
N ASP A 494 -2.78 -8.15 0.62
CA ASP A 494 -1.51 -8.86 0.81
C ASP A 494 -1.75 -10.17 1.56
N PHE A 495 -0.97 -11.21 1.25
CA PHE A 495 -1.07 -12.52 1.87
C PHE A 495 0.29 -13.07 2.25
N ALA A 496 0.44 -13.50 3.52
CA ALA A 496 1.59 -14.27 3.95
C ALA A 496 1.57 -15.69 3.33
N PRO A 497 2.69 -16.42 3.36
CA PRO A 497 2.75 -17.81 2.91
C PRO A 497 1.71 -18.68 3.63
N GLY A 498 0.88 -19.41 2.88
CA GLY A 498 -0.15 -20.31 3.41
C GLY A 498 -1.27 -19.62 4.20
N GLU A 499 -1.37 -18.29 4.16
CA GLU A 499 -2.33 -17.53 4.97
C GLU A 499 -3.76 -17.65 4.44
N ILE A 500 -4.70 -17.67 5.39
CA ILE A 500 -6.15 -17.62 5.13
C ILE A 500 -6.66 -16.30 5.70
N LYS A 501 -7.28 -15.46 4.85
CA LYS A 501 -7.94 -14.22 5.26
C LYS A 501 -9.43 -14.25 5.01
N LEU A 502 -10.16 -13.53 5.86
CA LEU A 502 -11.59 -13.27 5.69
C LEU A 502 -11.79 -11.81 5.31
N PHE A 503 -12.65 -11.60 4.32
CA PHE A 503 -13.11 -10.28 3.91
C PHE A 503 -14.64 -10.26 3.95
N TYR A 504 -15.21 -9.08 4.08
CA TYR A 504 -16.66 -8.91 4.10
C TYR A 504 -17.07 -7.89 3.05
N VAL A 505 -17.85 -8.32 2.06
CA VAL A 505 -18.53 -7.38 1.16
C VAL A 505 -19.80 -6.92 1.82
N VAL A 506 -19.86 -5.63 2.12
CA VAL A 506 -20.97 -5.01 2.86
C VAL A 506 -21.77 -4.13 1.91
N ARG A 507 -23.08 -4.31 1.89
CA ARG A 507 -24.02 -3.44 1.16
C ARG A 507 -24.92 -2.74 2.14
N ASN A 508 -24.95 -1.42 2.10
CA ASN A 508 -25.83 -0.66 2.95
C ASN A 508 -26.12 0.73 2.36
N SER A 509 -27.37 0.99 2.02
CA SER A 509 -27.82 2.32 1.56
C SER A 509 -27.69 3.43 2.61
N SER A 510 -27.47 3.07 3.88
CA SER A 510 -27.28 4.01 4.98
C SER A 510 -25.80 4.29 5.30
N LEU A 511 -24.85 3.71 4.56
CA LEU A 511 -23.44 4.06 4.72
C LEU A 511 -23.21 5.51 4.30
N PRO A 512 -22.42 6.27 5.05
CA PRO A 512 -21.94 7.57 4.62
C PRO A 512 -21.10 7.43 3.34
N ALA A 513 -20.87 8.54 2.65
CA ALA A 513 -19.94 8.54 1.50
C ALA A 513 -18.58 7.99 1.92
N GLU A 514 -18.07 7.06 1.13
CA GLU A 514 -16.75 6.43 1.33
C GLU A 514 -15.62 7.36 0.94
N PRO A 515 -14.39 7.13 1.47
CA PRO A 515 -13.20 7.79 0.94
C PRO A 515 -13.12 7.56 -0.57
N PRO A 516 -12.81 8.58 -1.38
CA PRO A 516 -12.58 8.37 -2.79
C PRO A 516 -11.42 7.38 -2.96
N PRO A 517 -11.57 6.36 -3.83
CA PRO A 517 -10.52 5.39 -4.07
C PRO A 517 -9.27 6.06 -4.67
N ILE A 518 -8.12 5.53 -4.34
CA ILE A 518 -6.86 5.94 -4.98
C ILE A 518 -6.79 5.26 -6.34
N VAL A 519 -6.97 6.04 -7.42
CA VAL A 519 -6.90 5.51 -8.78
C VAL A 519 -5.45 5.18 -9.12
N LYS A 520 -5.17 3.91 -9.42
CA LYS A 520 -3.82 3.37 -9.65
C LYS A 520 -3.62 2.81 -11.05
N THR A 521 -4.67 2.74 -11.87
CA THR A 521 -4.57 2.33 -13.26
C THR A 521 -5.33 3.27 -14.18
N PHE A 522 -4.84 3.43 -15.40
CA PHE A 522 -5.45 4.29 -16.39
C PHE A 522 -5.23 3.75 -17.81
N ALA A 523 -6.17 3.98 -18.70
CA ALA A 523 -6.04 3.65 -20.13
C ALA A 523 -6.90 4.58 -20.96
N ARG A 524 -6.33 5.12 -22.04
CA ARG A 524 -7.09 5.95 -23.00
C ARG A 524 -6.56 5.90 -24.43
N TYR A 525 -7.45 6.23 -25.35
CA TYR A 525 -7.13 6.60 -26.71
C TYR A 525 -6.58 8.03 -26.77
N VAL A 526 -5.55 8.27 -27.60
CA VAL A 526 -4.80 9.53 -27.71
C VAL A 526 -4.78 10.00 -29.18
N PRO A 527 -5.90 10.54 -29.69
CA PRO A 527 -5.98 11.01 -31.08
C PRO A 527 -5.04 12.19 -31.35
N GLU A 528 -4.74 13.00 -30.34
CA GLU A 528 -3.84 14.15 -30.42
C GLU A 528 -2.37 13.76 -30.70
N ARG A 529 -2.01 12.46 -30.59
CA ARG A 529 -0.69 11.92 -30.90
C ARG A 529 -0.82 10.78 -31.93
N TYR A 530 -1.40 11.07 -33.09
CA TYR A 530 -1.53 10.18 -34.26
C TYR A 530 -2.10 8.80 -33.92
N ASP A 531 -3.21 8.79 -33.20
CA ASP A 531 -3.90 7.57 -32.75
C ASP A 531 -3.06 6.64 -31.88
N ASP A 532 -2.32 7.18 -30.93
CA ASP A 532 -1.72 6.34 -29.88
C ASP A 532 -2.82 5.78 -28.96
N PHE A 533 -2.55 4.65 -28.34
CA PHE A 533 -3.30 4.13 -27.21
C PHE A 533 -2.34 3.91 -26.05
N ALA A 534 -2.61 4.55 -24.91
CA ALA A 534 -1.72 4.49 -23.75
C ALA A 534 -2.43 3.92 -22.52
N TRP A 535 -1.68 3.16 -21.72
CA TRP A 535 -2.16 2.60 -20.45
C TRP A 535 -1.06 2.51 -19.42
N GLU A 536 -1.45 2.49 -18.16
CA GLU A 536 -0.51 2.43 -17.03
C GLU A 536 -1.09 1.78 -15.79
N SER A 537 -0.19 1.28 -14.95
CA SER A 537 -0.43 1.07 -13.52
C SER A 537 0.30 2.15 -12.71
N ASP A 538 0.24 2.07 -11.39
CA ASP A 538 1.08 2.87 -10.49
C ASP A 538 2.59 2.48 -10.55
N ARG A 539 2.97 1.54 -11.42
CA ARG A 539 4.34 1.02 -11.55
C ARG A 539 5.02 1.37 -12.86
N ILE A 540 4.29 1.29 -13.96
CA ILE A 540 4.82 1.36 -15.32
C ILE A 540 3.75 1.87 -16.28
N ALA A 541 4.14 2.46 -17.42
CA ALA A 541 3.23 2.86 -18.48
C ALA A 541 3.67 2.29 -19.82
N PHE A 542 2.71 2.20 -20.73
CA PHE A 542 2.89 1.62 -22.06
C PHE A 542 2.13 2.41 -23.11
N ARG A 543 2.55 2.24 -24.37
CA ARG A 543 1.94 2.83 -25.55
C ARG A 543 1.86 1.81 -26.69
N ALA A 544 0.76 1.85 -27.46
CA ALA A 544 0.57 1.12 -28.70
C ALA A 544 0.19 2.09 -29.84
N TYR A 545 0.68 1.82 -31.03
CA TYR A 545 0.61 2.73 -32.18
C TYR A 545 -0.59 2.46 -33.06
N GLY A 546 -1.37 3.52 -33.36
CA GLY A 546 -2.48 3.48 -34.30
C GLY A 546 -2.08 3.76 -35.77
N LEU A 547 -3.04 3.58 -36.67
CA LEU A 547 -2.79 3.71 -38.11
C LEU A 547 -2.36 5.12 -38.52
N ALA A 548 -2.80 6.17 -37.87
CA ALA A 548 -2.45 7.55 -38.19
C ALA A 548 -0.95 7.86 -37.96
N LEU A 549 -0.24 7.06 -37.17
CA LEU A 549 1.21 7.23 -37.00
C LEU A 549 2.02 6.85 -38.22
N ILE A 550 1.51 5.96 -39.07
CA ILE A 550 2.22 5.50 -40.31
C ILE A 550 2.52 6.65 -41.25
N PRO A 551 1.53 7.45 -41.74
CA PRO A 551 1.82 8.58 -42.59
C PRO A 551 2.54 9.73 -41.88
N ALA A 552 2.44 9.86 -40.58
CA ALA A 552 3.05 10.93 -39.79
C ALA A 552 4.55 10.71 -39.54
N GLU A 553 4.94 9.49 -39.18
CA GLU A 553 6.31 9.17 -38.73
C GLU A 553 6.92 7.92 -39.42
N GLY A 554 6.16 7.22 -40.23
CA GLY A 554 6.60 5.99 -40.90
C GLY A 554 6.74 4.79 -39.96
N THR A 555 6.25 4.88 -38.73
CA THR A 555 6.37 3.81 -37.73
C THR A 555 5.28 2.77 -37.91
N ILE A 556 5.69 1.54 -38.23
CA ILE A 556 4.83 0.36 -38.34
C ILE A 556 5.22 -0.65 -37.26
N SER A 557 4.39 -0.81 -36.25
CA SER A 557 4.63 -1.77 -35.17
C SER A 557 3.36 -2.12 -34.41
N SER A 558 3.15 -3.41 -34.16
CA SER A 558 2.11 -3.92 -33.25
C SER A 558 2.65 -4.31 -31.86
N ALA A 559 3.85 -3.83 -31.55
CA ALA A 559 4.51 -4.03 -30.26
C ALA A 559 4.09 -2.96 -29.25
N ALA A 560 4.28 -3.24 -27.97
CA ALA A 560 4.15 -2.24 -26.93
C ALA A 560 5.46 -1.45 -26.74
N ASP A 561 5.31 -0.16 -26.62
CA ASP A 561 6.30 0.78 -26.15
C ASP A 561 6.25 0.93 -24.64
N VAL A 562 7.35 1.33 -23.99
CA VAL A 562 7.48 1.39 -22.53
C VAL A 562 7.82 2.81 -22.10
N TRP A 563 7.05 3.34 -21.15
CA TRP A 563 7.36 4.56 -20.45
C TRP A 563 7.68 4.23 -18.99
N ILE A 564 8.93 4.47 -18.62
CA ILE A 564 9.45 4.20 -17.29
C ILE A 564 9.11 5.30 -16.32
N LYS A 565 8.79 4.95 -15.08
CA LYS A 565 8.43 5.91 -14.04
C LYS A 565 8.96 5.52 -12.66
N LYS A 566 9.20 6.52 -11.85
CA LYS A 566 9.67 6.44 -10.48
C LYS A 566 8.54 6.66 -9.48
N ASP A 567 7.69 7.64 -9.77
CA ASP A 567 6.57 7.99 -8.90
C ASP A 567 5.37 7.06 -9.11
N ARG A 568 4.55 6.90 -8.05
CA ARG A 568 3.35 6.05 -8.08
C ARG A 568 2.12 6.71 -8.69
N GLY A 569 2.21 8.00 -9.01
CA GLY A 569 1.14 8.73 -9.69
C GLY A 569 0.92 8.27 -11.14
N LEU A 570 -0.25 8.58 -11.68
CA LEU A 570 -0.55 8.37 -13.09
C LEU A 570 0.17 9.43 -13.94
N ILE A 571 0.83 9.02 -15.02
CA ILE A 571 1.70 9.89 -15.81
C ILE A 571 1.25 10.06 -17.27
N VAL A 572 0.36 9.24 -17.81
CA VAL A 572 -0.02 9.23 -19.23
C VAL A 572 -0.39 10.63 -19.74
N ASP A 573 -1.30 11.33 -19.07
CA ASP A 573 -1.70 12.67 -19.48
C ASP A 573 -0.58 13.70 -19.35
N THR A 574 0.26 13.58 -18.30
CA THR A 574 1.42 14.45 -18.11
C THR A 574 2.48 14.24 -19.18
N MET A 575 2.73 12.97 -19.57
CA MET A 575 3.64 12.61 -20.66
C MET A 575 3.24 13.29 -21.96
N TYR A 576 1.98 13.14 -22.37
CA TYR A 576 1.49 13.76 -23.62
C TYR A 576 1.42 15.29 -23.57
N ALA A 577 1.24 15.89 -22.40
CA ALA A 577 1.28 17.34 -22.22
C ALA A 577 2.72 17.91 -22.24
N THR A 578 3.74 17.09 -22.07
CA THR A 578 5.15 17.49 -22.02
C THR A 578 5.80 17.37 -23.38
N LYS A 579 6.52 18.43 -23.84
CA LYS A 579 7.25 18.42 -25.11
C LYS A 579 8.56 17.63 -25.07
N HIS A 580 9.09 17.35 -23.87
CA HIS A 580 10.41 16.77 -23.64
C HIS A 580 10.34 15.45 -22.84
N TYR A 581 9.35 14.59 -23.15
CA TYR A 581 9.13 13.34 -22.41
C TYR A 581 10.22 12.27 -22.65
N HIS A 582 11.14 12.46 -23.57
CA HIS A 582 12.34 11.63 -23.75
C HIS A 582 13.51 12.04 -22.83
N GLU A 583 13.35 13.14 -22.07
CA GLU A 583 14.33 13.59 -21.10
C GLU A 583 13.93 13.16 -19.71
N ASP A 584 14.93 12.75 -18.88
CA ASP A 584 14.69 12.40 -17.48
C ASP A 584 14.29 13.65 -16.69
N ASN A 585 13.03 13.75 -16.32
CA ASN A 585 12.51 14.84 -15.50
C ASN A 585 12.53 14.53 -13.98
N GLY A 586 13.16 13.43 -13.59
CA GLY A 586 13.24 12.95 -12.22
C GLY A 586 12.07 12.05 -11.76
N SER A 587 10.96 12.01 -12.52
CA SER A 587 9.75 11.23 -12.18
C SER A 587 9.41 10.15 -13.21
N PHE A 588 9.62 10.44 -14.50
CA PHE A 588 9.31 9.54 -15.61
C PHE A 588 10.12 9.90 -16.86
N MET A 589 10.15 8.98 -17.82
CA MET A 589 10.84 9.18 -19.10
C MET A 589 10.39 8.14 -20.14
N ASP A 590 10.43 8.51 -21.42
CA ASP A 590 10.42 7.59 -22.57
C ASP A 590 11.89 7.32 -22.96
N ASP A 591 12.41 6.15 -22.60
CA ASP A 591 13.76 5.67 -22.94
C ASP A 591 13.73 4.28 -23.60
N TYR A 592 12.66 4.00 -24.36
CA TYR A 592 12.47 2.68 -24.94
C TYR A 592 12.18 2.73 -26.43
N ARG A 593 13.21 2.58 -27.28
CA ARG A 593 13.06 2.59 -28.72
C ARG A 593 12.47 1.28 -29.24
N VAL A 594 11.26 1.29 -29.76
CA VAL A 594 10.59 0.14 -30.39
C VAL A 594 11.09 -0.06 -31.82
N GLY A 595 11.02 0.94 -32.66
CA GLY A 595 11.39 0.85 -34.07
C GLY A 595 10.63 -0.29 -34.78
N LYS A 596 11.36 -1.15 -35.49
CA LYS A 596 10.79 -2.35 -36.15
C LYS A 596 10.85 -3.62 -35.28
N SER A 597 11.30 -3.51 -34.05
CA SER A 597 11.40 -4.66 -33.14
C SER A 597 10.03 -5.08 -32.58
N ARG A 598 10.06 -6.12 -31.76
CA ARG A 598 8.86 -6.55 -30.99
C ARG A 598 8.69 -5.77 -29.71
N GLY A 599 9.46 -4.71 -29.47
CA GLY A 599 9.34 -3.85 -28.30
C GLY A 599 9.30 -4.67 -27.03
N CYS A 600 8.29 -4.44 -26.19
CA CYS A 600 8.01 -5.19 -24.98
C CYS A 600 6.81 -6.11 -25.23
N GLY A 601 7.04 -7.41 -25.47
CA GLY A 601 5.99 -8.42 -25.59
C GLY A 601 5.17 -8.40 -26.90
N GLY A 602 5.65 -7.74 -27.95
CA GLY A 602 4.99 -7.81 -29.27
C GLY A 602 5.08 -9.22 -29.86
N LEU A 603 4.01 -9.68 -30.46
CA LEU A 603 3.97 -11.01 -31.07
C LEU A 603 3.85 -11.00 -32.60
N GLY A 604 4.08 -12.15 -33.20
CA GLY A 604 3.88 -12.44 -34.62
C GLY A 604 3.73 -13.93 -34.86
N ILE A 605 3.45 -14.30 -36.13
CA ILE A 605 3.36 -15.69 -36.56
C ILE A 605 4.76 -16.14 -36.97
N TRP A 606 5.24 -17.25 -36.44
CA TRP A 606 6.56 -17.82 -36.68
C TRP A 606 6.51 -19.01 -37.63
N ASP A 607 7.28 -18.99 -38.71
CA ASP A 607 7.36 -20.09 -39.69
C ASP A 607 8.57 -21.02 -39.50
N GLY A 608 9.32 -20.84 -38.44
CA GLY A 608 10.58 -21.54 -38.16
C GLY A 608 11.84 -20.76 -38.61
N LYS A 609 11.65 -19.62 -39.30
CA LYS A 609 12.76 -18.77 -39.79
C LYS A 609 12.48 -17.29 -39.72
N LYS A 610 11.21 -16.90 -39.90
CA LYS A 610 10.78 -15.51 -40.03
C LYS A 610 9.53 -15.28 -39.17
N LEU A 611 9.51 -14.12 -38.53
CA LEU A 611 8.36 -13.64 -37.79
C LEU A 611 7.53 -12.71 -38.66
N TYR A 612 6.27 -13.05 -38.93
CA TYR A 612 5.30 -12.27 -39.66
C TYR A 612 4.43 -11.49 -38.68
N THR A 613 4.36 -10.18 -38.81
CA THR A 613 3.72 -9.31 -37.83
C THR A 613 2.59 -8.50 -38.45
N SER A 614 1.56 -8.19 -37.61
CA SER A 614 0.53 -7.23 -37.93
C SER A 614 1.09 -5.80 -38.03
N SER A 615 0.30 -4.91 -38.65
CA SER A 615 0.55 -3.46 -38.64
C SER A 615 0.11 -2.82 -37.34
N ASN A 616 -0.02 -1.50 -37.33
CA ASN A 616 -0.58 -0.72 -36.25
C ASN A 616 -2.06 -1.08 -36.04
N TRP A 617 -2.57 -0.85 -34.82
CA TRP A 617 -3.98 -1.17 -34.51
C TRP A 617 -4.95 -0.27 -35.29
N LYS A 618 -6.15 -0.81 -35.56
CA LYS A 618 -7.20 -0.16 -36.36
C LYS A 618 -8.33 0.41 -35.52
N THR A 619 -8.86 -0.37 -34.55
CA THR A 619 -9.95 0.06 -33.67
C THR A 619 -9.61 -0.24 -32.24
N GLN A 620 -10.17 0.54 -31.36
CA GLN A 620 -9.97 0.41 -29.92
C GLN A 620 -11.29 0.43 -29.18
N LYS A 621 -11.32 -0.17 -28.00
CA LYS A 621 -12.45 -0.12 -27.06
C LYS A 621 -11.93 -0.18 -25.64
N VAL A 622 -12.13 0.90 -24.87
CA VAL A 622 -11.92 0.87 -23.42
C VAL A 622 -13.08 0.11 -22.78
N ILE A 623 -12.78 -0.92 -22.00
CA ILE A 623 -13.76 -1.72 -21.26
C ILE A 623 -13.93 -1.12 -19.87
N THR A 624 -12.85 -0.95 -19.15
CA THR A 624 -12.83 -0.30 -17.84
C THR A 624 -11.52 0.44 -17.61
N THR A 625 -11.56 1.45 -16.76
CA THR A 625 -10.40 2.09 -16.14
C THR A 625 -10.77 2.41 -14.70
N GLY A 626 -9.85 2.25 -13.78
CA GLY A 626 -10.25 2.44 -12.38
C GLY A 626 -9.15 2.20 -11.35
N PRO A 627 -9.54 2.13 -10.07
CA PRO A 627 -8.56 2.08 -9.00
C PRO A 627 -7.68 0.81 -9.03
N ILE A 628 -8.22 -0.31 -9.55
CA ILE A 628 -7.56 -1.61 -9.50
C ILE A 628 -7.13 -2.09 -10.88
N ARG A 629 -8.01 -2.03 -11.88
CA ARG A 629 -7.75 -2.58 -13.22
C ARG A 629 -8.13 -1.60 -14.33
N SER A 630 -7.28 -1.47 -15.31
CA SER A 630 -7.64 -0.94 -16.64
C SER A 630 -7.64 -2.07 -17.65
N GLU A 631 -8.70 -2.13 -18.49
CA GLU A 631 -8.91 -3.18 -19.49
C GLU A 631 -9.43 -2.57 -20.79
N PHE A 632 -8.89 -3.01 -21.94
CA PHE A 632 -9.23 -2.51 -23.24
C PHE A 632 -8.94 -3.52 -24.37
N GLU A 633 -9.52 -3.30 -25.54
CA GLU A 633 -9.30 -4.11 -26.74
C GLU A 633 -8.74 -3.27 -27.87
N LEU A 634 -7.77 -3.83 -28.60
CA LEU A 634 -7.24 -3.30 -29.86
C LEU A 634 -7.43 -4.35 -30.95
N THR A 635 -7.99 -3.93 -32.11
CA THR A 635 -8.13 -4.82 -33.28
C THR A 635 -7.11 -4.48 -34.32
N TYR A 636 -6.64 -5.49 -35.03
CA TYR A 636 -5.64 -5.39 -36.10
C TYR A 636 -6.19 -5.96 -37.39
N GLU A 637 -5.92 -5.26 -38.52
CA GLU A 637 -6.32 -5.75 -39.84
C GLU A 637 -5.60 -7.05 -40.19
N ALA A 638 -6.20 -7.79 -41.13
CA ALA A 638 -5.60 -9.02 -41.64
C ALA A 638 -4.28 -8.76 -42.38
N TRP A 639 -3.24 -9.47 -42.01
CA TRP A 639 -1.93 -9.44 -42.63
C TRP A 639 -1.54 -10.80 -43.22
N ASP A 640 -0.52 -10.85 -44.09
CA ASP A 640 0.05 -12.07 -44.59
C ASP A 640 0.96 -12.72 -43.53
N ALA A 641 0.55 -13.88 -43.03
CA ALA A 641 1.28 -14.65 -42.01
C ALA A 641 2.24 -15.69 -42.63
N GLY A 642 2.59 -15.51 -43.93
CA GLY A 642 3.41 -16.42 -44.72
C GLY A 642 2.58 -17.32 -45.64
N ASN A 643 3.13 -17.65 -46.81
CA ASN A 643 2.50 -18.53 -47.82
C ASN A 643 1.08 -18.10 -48.22
N GLY A 644 0.77 -16.80 -48.15
CA GLY A 644 -0.55 -16.25 -48.49
C GLY A 644 -1.64 -16.45 -47.42
N ARG A 645 -1.31 -17.05 -46.30
CA ARG A 645 -2.27 -17.21 -45.15
C ARG A 645 -2.59 -15.83 -44.56
N LYS A 646 -3.87 -15.45 -44.61
CA LYS A 646 -4.32 -14.20 -43.99
C LYS A 646 -4.76 -14.47 -42.54
N VAL A 647 -4.20 -13.66 -41.61
CA VAL A 647 -4.52 -13.72 -40.16
C VAL A 647 -4.87 -12.31 -39.68
N SER A 648 -5.92 -12.16 -38.92
CA SER A 648 -6.23 -10.95 -38.14
C SER A 648 -6.24 -11.29 -36.65
N GLU A 649 -6.11 -10.26 -35.81
CA GLU A 649 -6.08 -10.47 -34.33
C GLU A 649 -6.86 -9.40 -33.57
N VAL A 650 -7.40 -9.82 -32.44
CA VAL A 650 -7.91 -8.95 -31.39
C VAL A 650 -7.03 -9.17 -30.16
N LYS A 651 -6.48 -8.10 -29.65
CA LYS A 651 -5.71 -8.09 -28.41
C LYS A 651 -6.51 -7.44 -27.31
N ARG A 652 -6.80 -8.20 -26.25
CA ARG A 652 -7.40 -7.69 -25.04
C ARG A 652 -6.31 -7.54 -24.01
N TYR A 653 -6.08 -6.32 -23.55
CA TYR A 653 -5.08 -6.01 -22.56
C TYR A 653 -5.74 -5.65 -21.23
N SER A 654 -5.12 -6.09 -20.14
CA SER A 654 -5.47 -5.59 -18.80
C SER A 654 -4.23 -5.40 -17.95
N ILE A 655 -4.22 -4.35 -17.12
CA ILE A 655 -3.16 -4.07 -16.17
C ILE A 655 -3.77 -3.78 -14.81
N ASP A 656 -3.23 -4.44 -13.76
CA ASP A 656 -3.69 -4.26 -12.39
C ASP A 656 -2.77 -3.31 -11.62
N ALA A 657 -3.33 -2.62 -10.65
CA ALA A 657 -2.58 -1.83 -9.68
C ALA A 657 -1.50 -2.66 -9.01
N GLY A 658 -0.30 -2.11 -8.84
CA GLY A 658 0.85 -2.81 -8.28
C GLY A 658 1.59 -3.75 -9.25
N SER A 659 1.08 -3.96 -10.47
CA SER A 659 1.72 -4.83 -11.46
C SER A 659 2.67 -4.04 -12.37
N TRP A 660 3.85 -4.62 -12.65
CA TRP A 660 4.76 -4.20 -13.73
C TRP A 660 4.44 -4.89 -15.04
N LEU A 661 3.54 -5.88 -15.03
CA LEU A 661 3.21 -6.68 -16.22
C LEU A 661 1.75 -6.43 -16.64
N THR A 662 1.56 -6.24 -17.95
CA THR A 662 0.27 -6.24 -18.63
C THR A 662 -0.11 -7.66 -19.05
N ARG A 663 -1.33 -8.10 -18.73
CA ARG A 663 -1.93 -9.31 -19.28
C ARG A 663 -2.38 -9.03 -20.70
N ALA A 664 -2.00 -9.88 -21.64
CA ALA A 664 -2.43 -9.86 -23.02
C ALA A 664 -3.17 -11.16 -23.34
N GLU A 665 -4.38 -11.04 -23.87
CA GLU A 665 -5.18 -12.13 -24.38
C GLU A 665 -5.41 -11.88 -25.88
N ASN A 666 -4.78 -12.72 -26.72
CA ASN A 666 -4.81 -12.57 -28.17
C ASN A 666 -5.69 -13.65 -28.78
N THR A 667 -6.67 -13.22 -29.58
CA THR A 667 -7.52 -14.13 -30.37
C THR A 667 -7.24 -13.91 -31.85
N PHE A 668 -6.79 -14.94 -32.53
CA PHE A 668 -6.51 -14.93 -33.97
C PHE A 668 -7.72 -15.39 -34.77
N SER A 669 -7.95 -14.74 -35.91
CA SER A 669 -8.96 -15.15 -36.89
C SER A 669 -8.29 -15.40 -38.25
N SER A 670 -8.65 -16.51 -38.89
CA SER A 670 -8.19 -16.90 -40.21
C SER A 670 -9.24 -17.82 -40.88
N GLU A 671 -9.32 -17.86 -42.19
CA GLU A 671 -10.12 -18.85 -42.94
C GLU A 671 -9.55 -20.25 -42.71
N ASP A 672 -8.23 -20.40 -42.79
CA ASP A 672 -7.52 -21.62 -42.43
C ASP A 672 -7.49 -21.77 -40.89
N LYS A 673 -8.15 -22.83 -40.41
CA LYS A 673 -8.26 -23.13 -38.98
C LYS A 673 -7.10 -23.96 -38.40
N SER A 674 -6.09 -24.28 -39.23
CA SER A 674 -4.89 -24.96 -38.76
C SER A 674 -4.24 -24.21 -37.59
N PRO A 675 -3.63 -24.90 -36.62
CA PRO A 675 -2.88 -24.25 -35.58
C PRO A 675 -1.82 -23.26 -36.09
N LEU A 676 -1.51 -22.27 -35.30
CA LEU A 676 -0.47 -21.27 -35.56
C LEU A 676 0.71 -21.57 -34.63
N THR A 677 1.91 -21.26 -35.07
CA THR A 677 3.08 -21.10 -34.21
C THR A 677 3.32 -19.62 -34.06
N ILE A 678 3.36 -19.13 -32.83
CA ILE A 678 3.57 -17.70 -32.51
C ILE A 678 4.94 -17.48 -31.87
N GLY A 679 5.53 -16.32 -32.13
CA GLY A 679 6.72 -15.83 -31.45
C GLY A 679 6.39 -14.56 -30.68
N ILE A 680 6.59 -14.55 -29.37
CA ILE A 680 6.40 -13.39 -28.51
C ILE A 680 7.77 -12.86 -28.17
N GLY A 681 8.02 -11.57 -28.40
CA GLY A 681 9.35 -11.03 -28.42
C GLY A 681 9.64 -9.87 -27.48
N LEU A 682 10.92 -9.79 -27.09
CA LEU A 682 11.55 -8.64 -26.46
C LEU A 682 12.62 -8.07 -27.38
N ALA A 683 12.69 -6.74 -27.51
CA ALA A 683 13.73 -6.08 -28.29
C ALA A 683 15.11 -6.22 -27.63
N GLU A 684 16.02 -6.98 -28.24
CA GLU A 684 17.42 -7.04 -27.82
C GLU A 684 18.17 -5.80 -28.29
N ARG A 685 18.91 -5.15 -27.39
CA ARG A 685 19.57 -3.88 -27.60
C ARG A 685 21.02 -4.06 -28.08
N ALA A 686 21.52 -3.11 -28.82
CA ALA A 686 22.94 -2.99 -29.05
C ALA A 686 23.65 -2.78 -27.70
N CYS A 687 24.66 -3.61 -27.41
CA CYS A 687 25.36 -3.60 -26.14
C CYS A 687 26.82 -3.17 -26.33
N PRO A 688 27.27 -1.99 -25.82
CA PRO A 688 28.68 -1.62 -25.80
C PRO A 688 29.51 -2.63 -25.01
N THR A 689 30.75 -2.88 -25.46
CA THR A 689 31.66 -3.85 -24.82
C THR A 689 31.99 -3.56 -23.34
N ASN A 690 31.73 -2.32 -22.87
CA ASN A 690 31.95 -1.89 -21.49
C ASN A 690 30.63 -1.77 -20.68
N ARG A 691 29.57 -2.42 -21.13
CA ARG A 691 28.27 -2.51 -20.45
C ARG A 691 27.88 -3.97 -20.29
N ASP A 692 27.20 -4.24 -19.19
CA ASP A 692 26.64 -5.55 -18.89
C ASP A 692 25.16 -5.57 -19.29
N GLU A 693 24.72 -6.72 -19.78
CA GLU A 693 23.32 -7.07 -19.97
C GLU A 693 23.10 -8.48 -19.46
N PHE A 694 21.85 -8.79 -19.05
CA PHE A 694 21.53 -10.11 -18.50
C PHE A 694 20.23 -10.61 -19.11
N ILE A 695 20.30 -11.81 -19.72
CA ILE A 695 19.14 -12.54 -20.24
C ILE A 695 18.97 -13.80 -19.43
N ALA A 696 17.82 -14.00 -18.84
CA ALA A 696 17.45 -15.21 -18.12
C ALA A 696 16.10 -15.73 -18.59
N HIS A 697 15.95 -17.04 -18.66
CA HIS A 697 14.67 -17.66 -19.04
C HIS A 697 14.53 -19.05 -18.43
N ASP A 698 13.30 -19.50 -18.33
CA ASP A 698 12.94 -20.88 -17.97
C ASP A 698 11.83 -21.37 -18.91
N GLN A 699 12.15 -22.36 -19.73
CA GLN A 699 11.22 -22.91 -20.72
C GLN A 699 10.07 -23.65 -20.08
N THR A 700 10.31 -24.36 -18.98
CA THR A 700 9.30 -25.13 -18.27
C THR A 700 8.31 -24.21 -17.58
N GLU A 701 8.82 -23.19 -16.89
CA GLU A 701 8.01 -22.22 -16.16
C GLU A 701 7.47 -21.11 -17.07
N GLY A 702 7.95 -21.02 -18.33
CA GLY A 702 7.39 -20.16 -19.38
C GLY A 702 7.73 -18.68 -19.23
N TRP A 703 8.90 -18.30 -18.70
CA TRP A 703 9.26 -16.88 -18.57
C TRP A 703 10.61 -16.54 -19.19
N MET A 704 10.77 -15.30 -19.62
CA MET A 704 12.02 -14.69 -20.07
C MET A 704 12.13 -13.27 -19.51
N SER A 705 13.32 -12.93 -19.03
CA SER A 705 13.71 -11.62 -18.48
C SER A 705 14.91 -11.09 -19.23
N TYR A 706 14.93 -9.81 -19.54
CA TYR A 706 16.05 -9.12 -20.16
C TYR A 706 16.33 -7.81 -19.42
N TRP A 707 17.47 -7.76 -18.72
CA TRP A 707 18.03 -6.57 -18.11
C TRP A 707 18.94 -5.92 -19.14
N GLN A 708 18.54 -4.78 -19.68
CA GLN A 708 19.18 -4.12 -20.82
C GLN A 708 20.49 -3.45 -20.42
N PRO A 709 21.38 -3.14 -21.40
CA PRO A 709 22.59 -2.36 -21.13
C PRO A 709 22.26 -0.98 -20.53
N GLU A 710 23.04 -0.59 -19.52
CA GLU A 710 22.85 0.72 -18.86
C GLU A 710 23.04 1.88 -19.84
N ASP A 711 22.07 2.76 -19.96
CA ASP A 711 22.18 4.04 -20.64
C ASP A 711 22.52 5.14 -19.62
N LYS A 712 23.76 5.54 -19.56
CA LYS A 712 24.20 6.61 -18.64
C LYS A 712 23.87 7.99 -19.20
N PRO A 713 23.25 8.89 -18.42
CA PRO A 713 22.95 8.79 -16.98
C PRO A 713 21.56 8.22 -16.67
N LYS A 714 20.79 7.71 -17.60
CA LYS A 714 19.39 7.37 -17.48
C LYS A 714 19.09 6.09 -16.67
N GLY A 715 20.07 5.19 -16.55
CA GLY A 715 19.91 3.93 -15.82
C GLY A 715 19.59 2.74 -16.73
N VAL A 716 18.89 1.74 -16.19
CA VAL A 716 18.56 0.50 -16.88
C VAL A 716 17.06 0.31 -16.95
N THR A 717 16.54 0.09 -18.16
CA THR A 717 15.20 -0.44 -18.41
C THR A 717 15.29 -1.95 -18.56
N ALA A 718 14.55 -2.71 -17.75
CA ALA A 718 14.45 -4.16 -17.92
C ALA A 718 13.05 -4.53 -18.40
N VAL A 719 12.96 -5.59 -19.21
CA VAL A 719 11.71 -6.08 -19.80
C VAL A 719 11.55 -7.57 -19.56
N ALA A 720 10.32 -8.06 -19.60
CA ALA A 720 10.04 -9.49 -19.41
C ALA A 720 8.76 -9.92 -20.15
N ILE A 721 8.66 -11.24 -20.39
CA ILE A 721 7.46 -11.93 -20.79
C ILE A 721 7.23 -13.16 -19.93
N VAL A 722 5.94 -13.49 -19.72
CA VAL A 722 5.53 -14.72 -19.02
C VAL A 722 4.39 -15.36 -19.79
N LEU A 723 4.57 -16.61 -20.18
CA LEU A 723 3.64 -17.44 -20.92
C LEU A 723 3.06 -18.55 -20.00
N PRO A 724 2.02 -19.25 -20.42
CA PRO A 724 1.52 -20.42 -19.68
C PRO A 724 2.62 -21.48 -19.50
N LYS A 725 2.70 -22.05 -18.31
CA LYS A 725 3.65 -23.12 -17.98
C LYS A 725 3.57 -24.27 -18.99
N GLY A 726 4.74 -24.68 -19.50
CA GLY A 726 4.84 -25.75 -20.49
C GLY A 726 4.35 -25.39 -21.91
N SER A 727 3.95 -24.11 -22.18
CA SER A 727 3.54 -23.70 -23.53
C SER A 727 4.72 -23.34 -24.43
N VAL A 728 5.87 -22.97 -23.85
CA VAL A 728 7.05 -22.58 -24.60
C VAL A 728 7.74 -23.78 -25.21
N GLN A 729 7.81 -23.84 -26.53
CA GLN A 729 8.51 -24.90 -27.27
C GLN A 729 10.02 -24.66 -27.28
N GLU A 730 10.43 -23.41 -27.51
CA GLU A 730 11.82 -22.98 -27.50
C GLU A 730 11.96 -21.48 -27.22
N PHE A 731 13.12 -21.08 -26.71
CA PHE A 731 13.59 -19.69 -26.78
C PHE A 731 14.60 -19.55 -27.90
N THR A 732 14.42 -18.54 -28.76
CA THR A 732 15.27 -18.29 -29.94
C THR A 732 15.36 -16.78 -30.20
N ASN A 733 15.87 -16.41 -31.34
CA ASN A 733 15.85 -15.04 -31.84
C ASN A 733 15.58 -15.02 -33.36
N ASP A 734 15.20 -13.90 -33.90
CA ASP A 734 14.85 -13.72 -35.31
C ASP A 734 16.04 -13.45 -36.22
N ASP A 735 17.27 -13.41 -35.72
CA ASP A 735 18.53 -13.41 -36.49
C ASP A 735 19.60 -14.28 -35.80
N PRO A 736 19.45 -15.63 -35.85
CA PRO A 736 20.38 -16.54 -35.20
C PRO A 736 21.81 -16.51 -35.78
N ASN A 737 21.98 -15.94 -36.98
CA ASN A 737 23.29 -15.84 -37.66
C ASN A 737 24.00 -14.49 -37.35
N MET A 738 23.41 -13.62 -36.54
CA MET A 738 24.07 -12.37 -36.16
C MET A 738 25.29 -12.68 -35.28
N PRO A 739 26.52 -12.40 -35.74
CA PRO A 739 27.70 -12.62 -34.92
C PRO A 739 27.76 -11.66 -33.74
N ASP A 740 28.26 -12.12 -32.59
CA ASP A 740 28.45 -11.28 -31.39
C ASP A 740 29.28 -10.02 -31.68
N SER A 741 30.22 -10.10 -32.63
CA SER A 741 30.97 -8.94 -33.10
C SER A 741 30.11 -7.81 -33.67
N LYS A 742 28.93 -8.11 -34.25
CA LYS A 742 27.97 -7.08 -34.70
C LYS A 742 27.16 -6.51 -33.53
N LYS A 743 26.88 -7.30 -32.52
CA LYS A 743 26.20 -6.86 -31.30
C LYS A 743 27.04 -5.83 -30.55
N HIS A 744 28.36 -6.05 -30.52
CA HIS A 744 29.34 -5.21 -29.82
C HIS A 744 30.16 -4.31 -30.75
N ALA A 745 29.89 -4.29 -32.08
CA ALA A 745 30.52 -3.36 -33.02
C ALA A 745 30.26 -1.92 -32.59
N ALA A 746 31.10 -0.96 -33.07
CA ALA A 746 30.99 0.46 -32.73
C ALA A 746 29.53 0.92 -32.59
N VAL A 747 29.00 0.75 -31.37
CA VAL A 747 27.60 1.04 -31.04
C VAL A 747 27.45 2.55 -31.12
N PRO A 748 26.51 3.08 -31.89
CA PRO A 748 26.23 4.50 -31.85
C PRO A 748 25.94 4.92 -30.41
N GLN A 749 26.32 6.14 -30.05
CA GLN A 749 25.88 6.71 -28.76
C GLN A 749 24.37 6.52 -28.65
N PRO A 750 23.84 6.20 -27.45
CA PRO A 750 22.41 6.08 -27.28
C PRO A 750 21.73 7.36 -27.74
N THR A 751 20.63 7.22 -28.44
CA THR A 751 19.77 8.35 -28.79
C THR A 751 18.98 8.79 -27.54
N HIS A 752 18.13 9.80 -27.66
CA HIS A 752 17.19 10.18 -26.62
C HIS A 752 16.20 9.04 -26.25
N GLU A 753 16.09 7.99 -27.05
CA GLU A 753 15.28 6.78 -26.83
C GLU A 753 16.13 5.53 -26.48
N GLY A 754 17.31 5.71 -25.93
CA GLY A 754 18.20 4.61 -25.55
C GLY A 754 18.97 3.93 -26.69
N TYR A 755 19.52 2.74 -26.43
CA TYR A 755 20.24 1.95 -27.43
C TYR A 755 19.30 1.36 -28.47
N PRO A 756 19.69 1.33 -29.78
CA PRO A 756 18.85 0.80 -30.82
C PRO A 756 18.60 -0.71 -30.69
N PRO A 757 17.41 -1.20 -31.04
CA PRO A 757 17.17 -2.64 -31.14
C PRO A 757 17.95 -3.23 -32.32
N ILE A 758 18.52 -4.44 -32.13
CA ILE A 758 19.31 -5.16 -33.15
C ILE A 758 18.59 -6.39 -33.68
N ARG A 759 17.86 -7.12 -32.82
CA ARG A 759 17.05 -8.30 -33.13
C ARG A 759 15.98 -8.50 -32.04
N ASN A 760 15.20 -9.56 -32.15
CA ASN A 760 14.22 -9.90 -31.13
C ASN A 760 14.56 -11.22 -30.45
N LEU A 761 14.54 -11.25 -29.14
CA LEU A 761 14.53 -12.48 -28.33
C LEU A 761 13.08 -13.01 -28.37
N LEU A 762 12.86 -14.27 -28.74
CA LEU A 762 11.55 -14.86 -28.98
C LEU A 762 11.28 -16.04 -28.06
N ALA A 763 10.09 -16.10 -27.48
CA ALA A 763 9.48 -17.30 -26.94
C ALA A 763 8.50 -17.88 -27.96
N ILE A 764 8.75 -19.10 -28.43
CA ILE A 764 7.93 -19.78 -29.45
C ILE A 764 6.90 -20.67 -28.78
N SER A 765 5.64 -20.51 -29.18
CA SER A 765 4.51 -21.25 -28.58
C SER A 765 3.45 -21.61 -29.63
N PRO A 766 2.71 -22.72 -29.49
CA PRO A 766 1.55 -23.01 -30.33
C PRO A 766 0.37 -22.13 -29.92
N ALA A 767 -0.47 -21.77 -30.91
CA ALA A 767 -1.74 -21.06 -30.68
C ALA A 767 -2.83 -21.62 -31.60
N GLU A 768 -4.07 -21.58 -31.14
CA GLU A 768 -5.22 -22.05 -31.91
C GLU A 768 -6.03 -20.87 -32.47
N VAL A 769 -6.42 -20.97 -33.74
CA VAL A 769 -7.32 -19.97 -34.37
C VAL A 769 -8.70 -20.01 -33.70
N GLY A 770 -9.17 -18.83 -33.27
CA GLY A 770 -10.47 -18.64 -32.61
C GLY A 770 -10.46 -18.90 -31.12
N LYS A 771 -9.33 -19.34 -30.54
CA LYS A 771 -9.17 -19.43 -29.09
C LYS A 771 -8.23 -18.34 -28.56
N PRO A 772 -8.51 -17.77 -27.38
CA PRO A 772 -7.61 -16.81 -26.77
C PRO A 772 -6.30 -17.48 -26.32
N PHE A 773 -5.18 -16.80 -26.59
CA PHE A 773 -3.87 -17.13 -26.07
C PHE A 773 -3.45 -16.06 -25.07
N GLU A 774 -3.23 -16.46 -23.84
CA GLU A 774 -2.87 -15.54 -22.75
C GLU A 774 -1.36 -15.55 -22.49
N TYR A 775 -0.79 -14.36 -22.36
CA TYR A 775 0.56 -14.16 -21.84
C TYR A 775 0.67 -12.80 -21.13
N TYR A 776 1.82 -12.55 -20.49
CA TYR A 776 2.09 -11.28 -19.83
C TYR A 776 3.37 -10.69 -20.36
N PHE A 777 3.44 -9.36 -20.41
CA PHE A 777 4.65 -8.62 -20.73
C PHE A 777 4.75 -7.38 -19.88
N GLY A 778 5.98 -6.92 -19.64
CA GLY A 778 6.16 -5.71 -18.84
C GLY A 778 7.60 -5.31 -18.64
N ALA A 779 7.80 -4.23 -17.88
CA ALA A 779 9.07 -3.59 -17.72
C ALA A 779 9.25 -2.98 -16.32
N CYS A 780 10.51 -2.69 -15.96
CA CYS A 780 10.85 -1.89 -14.80
C CYS A 780 12.01 -0.93 -15.09
N TRP A 781 12.22 0.03 -14.21
CA TRP A 781 13.35 0.97 -14.24
C TRP A 781 14.14 0.85 -12.94
N ASP A 782 15.46 0.66 -13.03
CA ASP A 782 16.32 0.50 -11.86
C ASP A 782 16.29 1.72 -10.93
N ARG A 783 16.10 2.92 -11.49
CA ARG A 783 16.01 4.18 -10.73
C ARG A 783 14.66 4.41 -10.04
N SER A 784 13.67 3.54 -10.28
CA SER A 784 12.43 3.53 -9.48
C SER A 784 12.69 3.11 -8.02
N GLY A 785 13.80 2.38 -7.78
CA GLY A 785 14.17 1.84 -6.48
C GLY A 785 13.47 0.52 -6.12
N ASP A 786 12.59 0.00 -7.00
CA ASP A 786 11.93 -1.30 -6.77
C ASP A 786 12.84 -2.47 -7.10
N PHE A 787 13.59 -2.35 -8.19
CA PHE A 787 14.55 -3.34 -8.66
C PHE A 787 15.83 -2.62 -9.02
N THR A 788 16.89 -2.82 -8.24
CA THR A 788 18.19 -2.15 -8.43
C THR A 788 19.22 -3.01 -9.14
N ASN A 789 18.87 -4.26 -9.46
CA ASN A 789 19.71 -5.20 -10.20
C ASN A 789 18.89 -6.28 -10.88
N HIS A 790 19.51 -6.99 -11.82
CA HIS A 790 18.86 -8.03 -12.63
C HIS A 790 18.28 -9.18 -11.79
N VAL A 791 18.95 -9.59 -10.70
CA VAL A 791 18.50 -10.71 -9.85
C VAL A 791 17.15 -10.41 -9.19
N GLN A 792 16.94 -9.17 -8.75
CA GLN A 792 15.66 -8.76 -8.17
C GLN A 792 14.52 -8.78 -9.20
N TRP A 793 14.79 -8.32 -10.43
CA TRP A 793 13.83 -8.36 -11.51
C TRP A 793 13.52 -9.78 -11.95
N GLU A 794 14.52 -10.64 -12.15
CA GLU A 794 14.36 -12.05 -12.48
C GLU A 794 13.52 -12.78 -11.42
N ASN A 795 13.80 -12.54 -10.14
CA ASN A 795 13.03 -13.12 -9.04
C ASN A 795 11.58 -12.66 -9.04
N TYR A 796 11.29 -11.40 -9.40
CA TYR A 796 9.93 -10.93 -9.57
C TYR A 796 9.22 -11.66 -10.70
N VAL A 797 9.83 -11.75 -11.88
CA VAL A 797 9.27 -12.43 -13.06
C VAL A 797 9.02 -13.91 -12.77
N LYS A 798 9.97 -14.60 -12.16
CA LYS A 798 9.83 -16.00 -11.72
C LYS A 798 8.65 -16.17 -10.76
N ARG A 799 8.58 -15.36 -9.71
CA ARG A 799 7.48 -15.43 -8.74
C ARG A 799 6.14 -15.06 -9.36
N PHE A 800 6.15 -14.18 -10.37
CA PHE A 800 4.94 -13.87 -11.12
C PHE A 800 4.43 -15.11 -11.89
N ALA A 801 5.32 -15.88 -12.55
CA ALA A 801 4.97 -17.13 -13.19
C ALA A 801 4.43 -18.15 -12.16
N GLU A 802 5.12 -18.33 -11.04
CA GLU A 802 4.69 -19.22 -9.95
C GLU A 802 3.31 -18.85 -9.38
N ARG A 803 3.00 -17.54 -9.25
CA ARG A 803 1.67 -17.08 -8.78
C ARG A 803 0.52 -17.51 -9.69
N ARG A 804 0.74 -17.50 -10.99
CA ARG A 804 -0.27 -17.94 -11.97
C ARG A 804 -0.60 -19.42 -11.86
N ASP A 805 0.40 -20.25 -11.59
CA ASP A 805 0.23 -21.69 -11.45
C ASP A 805 -0.43 -22.08 -10.11
N GLN A 806 -0.38 -21.20 -9.14
CA GLN A 806 -0.95 -21.38 -7.81
C GLN A 806 -1.90 -20.22 -7.48
N PRO A 807 -3.02 -20.03 -8.20
CA PRO A 807 -3.93 -18.90 -7.96
C PRO A 807 -4.47 -18.90 -6.54
N LEU A 808 -4.92 -17.74 -6.06
CA LEU A 808 -5.64 -17.62 -4.81
C LEU A 808 -6.87 -18.55 -4.84
N GLN A 809 -7.11 -19.24 -3.73
CA GLN A 809 -8.32 -20.03 -3.56
C GLN A 809 -9.37 -19.19 -2.86
N VAL A 810 -10.46 -18.89 -3.56
CA VAL A 810 -11.53 -18.04 -3.08
C VAL A 810 -12.77 -18.88 -2.79
N THR A 811 -13.40 -18.64 -1.65
CA THR A 811 -14.67 -19.26 -1.26
C THR A 811 -15.61 -18.16 -0.77
N VAL A 812 -16.75 -18.07 -1.41
CA VAL A 812 -17.82 -17.13 -1.03
C VAL A 812 -18.81 -17.85 -0.12
N GLY A 813 -19.02 -17.31 1.08
CA GLY A 813 -19.98 -17.84 2.06
C GLY A 813 -21.21 -16.92 2.16
N ASN A 814 -22.37 -17.53 2.37
CA ASN A 814 -23.62 -16.83 2.61
C ASN A 814 -23.77 -16.40 4.07
#